data_ea26d2827aa8704dd6f7fb87845c17fb
#
_entry.id   ea26d2827aa8704dd6f7fb87845c17fb
#
_cell.length_a   1.000
_cell.length_b   1.000
_cell.length_c   1.000
_cell.angle_alpha   90.00
_cell.angle_beta   90.00
_cell.angle_gamma   90.00
#
_symmetry.space_group_name_H-M   'P 1'
#
loop_
_entity.id
_entity.type
_entity.pdbx_description
1 polymer ?
#
loop_
_entity_poly.entity_id
_entity_poly.type
_entity_poly.pdbx_seq_one_letter_code
_entity_poly.pdbx_strand_id
1 'polypeptide(L)'
;MRIAVIGGGPAGLYFAILMKRDFPSARVTVVERNRADDTFGFGVVFSDATLDTFQQADEPSYRAITRSFAYWDDIAIHLPARPGRDESGSVHRIGGNGFCGCSRRTLLLLLQERARGLGVELEFRREAAPEDFPDADLIVAADGINSPIRERWKAHFAPEVDLRPNRFAWMGSTRPFDAFTFFFKERPEGIFIAHCYQYEAGASTWVMETDPETFARAGLDGMGEAESARYLEDVFAEELAGHRLITNRSLWRRFPTIKCGRWVKDNVVLLGDAKATAHFSIGSGTKLAMEDAIGLHRAFLAGGSVATCLARYESGRREDVEKTQHAANVSLVWFEHVKRFWNFSATRFAFGVMTRSKAITWDNLELRAPEFVAETRRAFAEEARAAGLPADDAKPPMFQPFALRGMQLANRIVVSPMCMYSAEDGVPGDFHLAHYASRAVGGAGLIFTEMTCPAADARITPGCTGLWNDTQEAAWRRIVEFAHVHSEAKLCLQLGHAGRKGATKLMWDGIDQPLPEGGWPIISASPIPYFPHSQVPREMARADMDRVRDEFVAATLRAVRIGFDMLELHCAHGYLLASFLSPLTNIRTDEYGGTIANRLRYPLEVFRAMREVWPAGKPMSVRISATDWAEGGLSEEDCLAVARAFAEAGADLVDVSTGQTVADASPVYGRMYQLPWSDMIRNEAGIATMCVGNITTPDQVNTILAAGRADLVALARPHLTNPSFTLHAAAQYGVRDIACPPQYLWGKDALLRNAAREQADLKELRLKARPRSHAPEAQDLPRAAE
;
A
#
# COMPACT_ATOMS: atom_id res chain seq x y z
N MET A 1 21.77 31.08 -24.74
CA MET A 1 20.63 30.84 -23.84
C MET A 1 20.94 31.44 -22.47
N ARG A 2 20.02 32.22 -21.92
CA ARG A 2 20.10 32.82 -20.57
C ARG A 2 19.17 32.02 -19.66
N ILE A 3 19.73 31.48 -18.59
CA ILE A 3 19.00 30.60 -17.63
C ILE A 3 19.08 31.23 -16.25
N ALA A 4 17.94 31.51 -15.65
CA ALA A 4 17.80 31.90 -14.26
C ALA A 4 17.28 30.70 -13.42
N VAL A 5 17.99 30.36 -12.37
CA VAL A 5 17.60 29.32 -11.40
C VAL A 5 17.31 30.00 -10.08
N ILE A 6 16.07 29.96 -9.65
CA ILE A 6 15.61 30.54 -8.38
C ILE A 6 15.54 29.44 -7.33
N GLY A 7 16.51 29.44 -6.42
CA GLY A 7 16.75 28.44 -5.39
C GLY A 7 18.07 27.69 -5.57
N GLY A 8 18.99 27.87 -4.61
CA GLY A 8 20.34 27.27 -4.55
C GLY A 8 20.36 25.93 -3.80
N GLY A 9 19.25 25.20 -3.77
CA GLY A 9 19.20 23.85 -3.25
C GLY A 9 19.80 22.79 -4.19
N PRO A 10 19.85 21.50 -3.79
CA PRO A 10 20.46 20.44 -4.60
C PRO A 10 19.91 20.34 -6.02
N ALA A 11 18.60 20.50 -6.22
CA ALA A 11 17.98 20.47 -7.55
C ALA A 11 18.47 21.60 -8.46
N GLY A 12 18.43 22.84 -7.96
CA GLY A 12 18.79 24.03 -8.74
C GLY A 12 20.29 24.04 -9.09
N LEU A 13 21.15 23.76 -8.10
CA LEU A 13 22.60 23.68 -8.33
C LEU A 13 22.97 22.56 -9.29
N TYR A 14 22.38 21.37 -9.13
CA TYR A 14 22.72 20.23 -9.98
C TYR A 14 22.25 20.45 -11.42
N PHE A 15 21.06 21.02 -11.61
CA PHE A 15 20.61 21.44 -12.95
C PHE A 15 21.55 22.46 -13.58
N ALA A 16 21.97 23.48 -12.82
CA ALA A 16 22.88 24.50 -13.30
C ALA A 16 24.25 23.92 -13.72
N ILE A 17 24.79 22.97 -12.94
CA ILE A 17 26.03 22.23 -13.26
C ILE A 17 25.88 21.50 -14.60
N LEU A 18 24.83 20.68 -14.76
CA LEU A 18 24.61 19.87 -15.94
C LEU A 18 24.44 20.76 -17.20
N MET A 19 23.65 21.83 -17.09
CA MET A 19 23.44 22.76 -18.20
C MET A 19 24.72 23.48 -18.57
N LYS A 20 25.47 23.98 -17.61
CA LYS A 20 26.72 24.74 -17.93
C LYS A 20 27.81 23.84 -18.49
N ARG A 21 27.87 22.58 -18.07
CA ARG A 21 28.82 21.57 -18.60
C ARG A 21 28.57 21.29 -20.08
N ASP A 22 27.33 21.03 -20.47
CA ASP A 22 26.99 20.58 -21.83
C ASP A 22 26.56 21.72 -22.75
N PHE A 23 26.24 22.88 -22.19
CA PHE A 23 26.00 24.14 -22.92
C PHE A 23 26.93 25.26 -22.42
N PRO A 24 28.26 25.20 -22.70
CA PRO A 24 29.25 26.16 -22.15
C PRO A 24 28.97 27.63 -22.49
N SER A 25 28.31 27.89 -23.63
CA SER A 25 27.90 29.23 -24.05
C SER A 25 26.69 29.79 -23.33
N ALA A 26 25.94 28.95 -22.57
CA ALA A 26 24.82 29.41 -21.81
C ALA A 26 25.29 30.29 -20.63
N ARG A 27 24.59 31.39 -20.41
CA ARG A 27 24.72 32.16 -19.16
C ARG A 27 23.72 31.56 -18.14
N VAL A 28 24.28 31.03 -17.06
CA VAL A 28 23.47 30.38 -15.98
C VAL A 28 23.73 31.13 -14.69
N THR A 29 22.67 31.70 -14.12
CA THR A 29 22.70 32.39 -12.82
C THR A 29 21.80 31.67 -11.84
N VAL A 30 22.31 31.30 -10.65
CA VAL A 30 21.56 30.73 -9.55
C VAL A 30 21.42 31.77 -8.45
N VAL A 31 20.19 32.03 -8.02
CA VAL A 31 19.89 32.98 -6.96
C VAL A 31 19.33 32.26 -5.75
N GLU A 32 19.90 32.52 -4.57
CA GLU A 32 19.51 31.91 -3.29
C GLU A 32 19.29 33.00 -2.22
N ARG A 33 18.13 32.94 -1.56
CA ARG A 33 17.78 33.90 -0.50
C ARG A 33 18.59 33.78 0.77
N ASN A 34 19.11 32.59 1.06
CA ASN A 34 19.90 32.31 2.25
C ASN A 34 21.41 32.52 1.97
N ARG A 35 22.22 32.33 3.02
CA ARG A 35 23.68 32.30 2.92
C ARG A 35 24.13 31.02 2.20
N ALA A 36 25.33 31.01 1.65
CA ALA A 36 25.91 29.87 0.95
C ALA A 36 26.01 28.61 1.80
N ASP A 37 26.24 28.77 3.10
CA ASP A 37 26.44 27.71 4.09
C ASP A 37 25.22 27.46 4.98
N ASP A 38 24.12 28.14 4.74
CA ASP A 38 22.88 28.01 5.54
C ASP A 38 22.05 26.82 5.09
N THR A 39 21.79 25.87 6.00
CA THR A 39 21.01 24.65 5.71
C THR A 39 20.01 24.36 6.83
N PHE A 40 18.91 23.69 6.46
CA PHE A 40 17.94 23.16 7.41
C PHE A 40 18.16 21.64 7.56
N GLY A 41 18.09 21.14 8.79
CA GLY A 41 18.35 19.74 9.11
C GLY A 41 19.85 19.40 9.07
N PHE A 42 20.19 18.12 9.01
CA PHE A 42 21.52 17.60 9.24
C PHE A 42 22.05 16.78 8.07
N GLY A 43 21.68 15.52 7.97
CA GLY A 43 22.12 14.61 6.94
C GLY A 43 21.11 14.39 5.82
N VAL A 44 21.60 13.84 4.71
CA VAL A 44 20.78 13.28 3.60
C VAL A 44 21.22 11.84 3.35
N VAL A 45 20.29 11.02 2.89
CA VAL A 45 20.51 9.58 2.61
C VAL A 45 20.34 9.32 1.12
N PHE A 46 21.18 8.45 0.57
CA PHE A 46 21.10 7.92 -0.77
C PHE A 46 21.17 6.39 -0.73
N SER A 47 20.62 5.74 -1.75
CA SER A 47 20.81 4.31 -2.01
C SER A 47 21.77 4.10 -3.15
N ASP A 48 22.45 2.95 -3.22
CA ASP A 48 23.40 2.60 -4.28
C ASP A 48 22.80 2.75 -5.68
N ALA A 49 21.56 2.34 -5.89
CA ALA A 49 20.87 2.50 -7.18
C ALA A 49 20.71 3.97 -7.62
N THR A 50 20.72 4.92 -6.67
CA THR A 50 20.67 6.35 -6.96
C THR A 50 22.03 6.87 -7.43
N LEU A 51 23.10 6.34 -6.85
CA LEU A 51 24.46 6.76 -7.11
C LEU A 51 24.90 6.45 -8.55
N ASP A 52 24.46 5.33 -9.12
CA ASP A 52 24.71 4.98 -10.54
C ASP A 52 24.19 6.07 -11.48
N THR A 53 23.00 6.61 -11.22
CA THR A 53 22.42 7.68 -12.04
C THR A 53 23.22 8.98 -11.93
N PHE A 54 23.73 9.30 -10.75
CA PHE A 54 24.55 10.50 -10.53
C PHE A 54 25.93 10.35 -11.15
N GLN A 55 26.54 9.18 -11.07
CA GLN A 55 27.81 8.88 -11.73
C GLN A 55 27.72 9.09 -13.24
N GLN A 56 26.67 8.58 -13.87
CA GLN A 56 26.45 8.75 -15.31
C GLN A 56 26.15 10.20 -15.69
N ALA A 57 25.51 10.97 -14.79
CA ALA A 57 25.13 12.35 -15.09
C ALA A 57 26.32 13.34 -14.97
N ASP A 58 27.09 13.31 -13.89
CA ASP A 58 28.30 14.13 -13.69
C ASP A 58 29.29 13.43 -12.75
N GLU A 59 30.21 12.67 -13.33
CA GLU A 59 31.21 11.90 -12.58
C GLU A 59 32.05 12.75 -11.59
N PRO A 60 32.50 14.00 -11.92
CA PRO A 60 33.21 14.82 -10.95
C PRO A 60 32.39 15.16 -9.70
N SER A 61 31.10 15.52 -9.85
CA SER A 61 30.21 15.74 -8.71
C SER A 61 30.02 14.44 -7.92
N TYR A 62 29.78 13.32 -8.60
CA TYR A 62 29.63 12.01 -7.98
C TYR A 62 30.86 11.68 -7.12
N ARG A 63 32.08 11.77 -7.67
CA ARG A 63 33.33 11.48 -6.94
C ARG A 63 33.54 12.39 -5.73
N ALA A 64 33.21 13.68 -5.87
CA ALA A 64 33.37 14.64 -4.77
C ALA A 64 32.40 14.32 -3.62
N ILE A 65 31.14 14.00 -3.95
CA ILE A 65 30.10 13.72 -2.97
C ILE A 65 30.35 12.37 -2.27
N THR A 66 30.70 11.32 -3.03
CA THR A 66 30.86 9.95 -2.46
C THR A 66 32.07 9.82 -1.53
N ARG A 67 33.11 10.68 -1.68
CA ARG A 67 34.25 10.73 -0.75
C ARG A 67 33.87 11.21 0.66
N SER A 68 32.74 11.91 0.79
CA SER A 68 32.26 12.44 2.09
C SER A 68 31.19 11.56 2.72
N PHE A 69 30.88 10.39 2.14
CA PHE A 69 29.80 9.54 2.62
C PHE A 69 30.17 8.69 3.83
N ALA A 70 29.22 8.55 4.75
CA ALA A 70 29.14 7.43 5.65
C ALA A 70 28.32 6.32 4.98
N TYR A 71 28.87 5.10 4.97
CA TYR A 71 28.23 3.92 4.33
C TYR A 71 27.71 2.95 5.39
N TRP A 72 26.56 2.34 5.13
CA TRP A 72 26.01 1.23 5.92
C TRP A 72 25.11 0.35 5.06
N ASP A 73 25.07 -0.93 5.42
CA ASP A 73 24.26 -1.94 4.70
C ASP A 73 23.03 -2.37 5.49
N ASP A 74 23.05 -2.19 6.81
CA ASP A 74 22.02 -2.67 7.70
C ASP A 74 20.94 -1.62 7.96
N ILE A 75 19.71 -2.13 8.18
CA ILE A 75 18.65 -1.42 8.91
C ILE A 75 18.52 -2.10 10.27
N ALA A 76 18.63 -1.32 11.36
CA ALA A 76 18.41 -1.78 12.72
C ALA A 76 17.07 -1.26 13.24
N ILE A 77 16.24 -2.16 13.77
CA ILE A 77 14.92 -1.85 14.32
C ILE A 77 14.94 -2.21 15.80
N HIS A 78 14.87 -1.22 16.67
CA HIS A 78 14.87 -1.36 18.11
C HIS A 78 13.45 -1.21 18.65
N LEU A 79 13.00 -2.22 19.39
CA LEU A 79 11.72 -2.22 20.08
C LEU A 79 11.96 -2.30 21.60
N PRO A 80 11.18 -1.55 22.41
CA PRO A 80 11.29 -1.61 23.86
C PRO A 80 10.83 -2.97 24.39
N ALA A 81 11.18 -3.24 25.64
CA ALA A 81 10.54 -4.30 26.42
C ALA A 81 9.04 -4.05 26.49
N ARG A 82 8.25 -5.06 26.19
CA ARG A 82 6.78 -5.02 26.22
C ARG A 82 6.26 -6.12 27.14
N PRO A 83 5.79 -5.77 28.35
CA PRO A 83 5.34 -6.74 29.34
C PRO A 83 4.31 -7.72 28.78
N GLY A 84 4.52 -9.01 29.04
CA GLY A 84 3.65 -10.07 28.52
C GLY A 84 3.90 -10.46 27.06
N ARG A 85 4.93 -9.91 26.40
CA ARG A 85 5.29 -10.21 24.99
C ARG A 85 6.80 -10.35 24.78
N ASP A 86 7.55 -9.25 24.92
CA ASP A 86 9.02 -9.20 24.77
C ASP A 86 9.59 -8.55 26.02
N GLU A 87 9.90 -9.31 27.05
CA GLU A 87 10.27 -8.78 28.37
C GLU A 87 11.64 -8.06 28.40
N SER A 88 12.51 -8.34 27.41
CA SER A 88 13.86 -7.78 27.35
C SER A 88 14.07 -6.72 26.25
N GLY A 89 13.01 -6.39 25.48
CA GLY A 89 13.18 -5.63 24.25
C GLY A 89 13.86 -6.45 23.14
N SER A 90 13.92 -5.91 21.93
CA SER A 90 14.51 -6.60 20.79
C SER A 90 15.19 -5.66 19.81
N VAL A 91 16.21 -6.18 19.11
CA VAL A 91 16.90 -5.51 18.02
C VAL A 91 16.97 -6.44 16.82
N HIS A 92 16.36 -6.02 15.71
CA HIS A 92 16.45 -6.74 14.44
C HIS A 92 17.38 -5.99 13.50
N ARG A 93 18.47 -6.61 13.06
CA ARG A 93 19.38 -6.07 12.04
C ARG A 93 19.16 -6.79 10.73
N ILE A 94 18.83 -6.03 9.68
CA ILE A 94 18.47 -6.55 8.37
C ILE A 94 19.43 -5.95 7.34
N GLY A 95 20.32 -6.76 6.80
CA GLY A 95 21.35 -6.37 5.85
C GLY A 95 20.89 -6.31 4.40
N GLY A 96 21.84 -6.04 3.51
CA GLY A 96 21.65 -6.05 2.06
C GLY A 96 20.87 -4.85 1.50
N ASN A 97 20.90 -3.70 2.20
CA ASN A 97 20.14 -2.52 1.80
C ASN A 97 20.95 -1.48 1.00
N GLY A 98 22.27 -1.38 1.22
CA GLY A 98 23.17 -0.47 0.50
C GLY A 98 22.78 1.00 0.59
N PHE A 99 23.09 1.64 1.73
CA PHE A 99 22.81 3.05 1.95
C PHE A 99 24.08 3.84 2.22
N CYS A 100 24.00 5.14 1.94
CA CYS A 100 25.03 6.09 2.35
C CYS A 100 24.38 7.42 2.74
N GLY A 101 25.10 8.17 3.56
CA GLY A 101 24.68 9.49 4.01
C GLY A 101 25.81 10.51 3.93
N CYS A 102 25.43 11.77 3.75
CA CYS A 102 26.36 12.87 3.88
C CYS A 102 25.70 14.07 4.55
N SER A 103 26.52 14.97 5.08
CA SER A 103 26.06 16.25 5.57
C SER A 103 25.37 17.04 4.45
N ARG A 104 24.18 17.55 4.74
CA ARG A 104 23.46 18.42 3.79
C ARG A 104 24.27 19.66 3.43
N ARG A 105 25.00 20.22 4.40
CA ARG A 105 25.90 21.36 4.22
C ARG A 105 27.03 21.00 3.28
N THR A 106 27.70 19.87 3.51
CA THR A 106 28.80 19.38 2.67
C THR A 106 28.34 19.17 1.24
N LEU A 107 27.19 18.52 1.03
CA LEU A 107 26.58 18.34 -0.30
C LEU A 107 26.41 19.67 -1.04
N LEU A 108 25.81 20.68 -0.37
CA LEU A 108 25.59 21.99 -0.99
C LEU A 108 26.89 22.70 -1.35
N LEU A 109 27.90 22.68 -0.46
CA LEU A 109 29.20 23.32 -0.71
C LEU A 109 29.92 22.65 -1.87
N LEU A 110 29.92 21.33 -1.98
CA LEU A 110 30.51 20.59 -3.11
C LEU A 110 29.81 20.91 -4.43
N LEU A 111 28.50 20.99 -4.45
CA LEU A 111 27.75 21.38 -5.65
C LEU A 111 28.01 22.86 -6.03
N GLN A 112 28.13 23.77 -5.07
CA GLN A 112 28.47 25.17 -5.31
C GLN A 112 29.89 25.32 -5.86
N GLU A 113 30.86 24.58 -5.32
CA GLU A 113 32.23 24.56 -5.82
C GLU A 113 32.29 24.09 -7.29
N ARG A 114 31.61 22.99 -7.58
CA ARG A 114 31.51 22.45 -8.95
C ARG A 114 30.85 23.45 -9.91
N ALA A 115 29.76 24.08 -9.49
CA ALA A 115 29.01 25.07 -10.27
C ALA A 115 29.91 26.29 -10.60
N ARG A 116 30.63 26.84 -9.61
CA ARG A 116 31.60 27.94 -9.81
C ARG A 116 32.74 27.54 -10.76
N GLY A 117 33.29 26.32 -10.58
CA GLY A 117 34.35 25.79 -11.44
C GLY A 117 33.95 25.66 -12.91
N LEU A 118 32.65 25.55 -13.21
CA LEU A 118 32.10 25.55 -14.56
C LEU A 118 31.73 26.94 -15.07
N GLY A 119 31.77 27.98 -14.22
CA GLY A 119 31.39 29.35 -14.56
C GLY A 119 29.88 29.63 -14.42
N VAL A 120 29.20 28.97 -13.50
CA VAL A 120 27.84 29.35 -13.08
C VAL A 120 27.96 30.54 -12.13
N GLU A 121 27.15 31.58 -12.37
CA GLU A 121 27.04 32.75 -11.48
C GLU A 121 26.15 32.36 -10.26
N LEU A 122 26.68 32.50 -9.02
CA LEU A 122 25.96 32.20 -7.79
C LEU A 122 25.75 33.47 -6.95
N GLU A 123 24.51 33.84 -6.75
CA GLU A 123 24.12 35.02 -5.96
C GLU A 123 23.36 34.56 -4.69
N PHE A 124 23.93 34.87 -3.52
CA PHE A 124 23.35 34.51 -2.21
C PHE A 124 22.78 35.75 -1.51
N ARG A 125 21.90 35.53 -0.52
CA ARG A 125 21.17 36.56 0.23
C ARG A 125 20.32 37.47 -0.68
N ARG A 126 19.84 36.92 -1.78
CA ARG A 126 18.95 37.59 -2.72
C ARG A 126 17.68 36.78 -2.89
N GLU A 127 16.57 37.37 -2.50
CA GLU A 127 15.25 36.87 -2.86
C GLU A 127 14.93 37.31 -4.29
N ALA A 128 14.40 36.43 -5.11
CA ALA A 128 14.13 36.72 -6.53
C ALA A 128 12.78 36.12 -6.95
N ALA A 129 12.16 36.81 -7.90
CA ALA A 129 10.95 36.41 -8.59
C ALA A 129 11.20 36.29 -10.09
N PRO A 130 10.36 35.60 -10.87
CA PRO A 130 10.53 35.46 -12.31
C PRO A 130 10.66 36.80 -13.06
N GLU A 131 10.02 37.85 -12.56
CA GLU A 131 10.06 39.21 -13.16
C GLU A 131 11.44 39.88 -13.06
N ASP A 132 12.29 39.43 -12.14
CA ASP A 132 13.67 39.95 -12.02
C ASP A 132 14.54 39.48 -13.18
N PHE A 133 14.06 38.56 -14.02
CA PHE A 133 14.75 37.97 -15.15
C PHE A 133 13.98 38.08 -16.46
N PRO A 134 13.59 39.31 -16.89
CA PRO A 134 12.74 39.50 -18.07
C PRO A 134 13.36 38.99 -19.36
N ASP A 135 14.68 38.91 -19.39
CA ASP A 135 15.46 38.47 -20.55
C ASP A 135 15.85 36.99 -20.49
N ALA A 136 15.42 36.22 -19.49
CA ALA A 136 15.76 34.81 -19.40
C ALA A 136 14.98 33.97 -20.43
N ASP A 137 15.71 33.15 -21.17
CA ASP A 137 15.11 32.17 -22.06
C ASP A 137 14.41 31.04 -21.25
N LEU A 138 14.94 30.73 -20.06
CA LEU A 138 14.44 29.70 -19.16
C LEU A 138 14.55 30.19 -17.71
N ILE A 139 13.47 30.00 -16.93
CA ILE A 139 13.45 30.23 -15.49
C ILE A 139 13.12 28.91 -14.79
N VAL A 140 13.99 28.46 -13.91
CA VAL A 140 13.80 27.24 -13.11
C VAL A 140 13.48 27.61 -11.67
N ALA A 141 12.26 27.33 -11.25
CA ALA A 141 11.80 27.53 -9.88
C ALA A 141 12.15 26.30 -9.03
N ALA A 142 13.31 26.34 -8.37
CA ALA A 142 13.82 25.36 -7.42
C ALA A 142 13.78 25.89 -5.97
N ASP A 143 12.78 26.72 -5.66
CA ASP A 143 12.62 27.53 -4.46
C ASP A 143 12.01 26.76 -3.27
N GLY A 144 11.87 25.43 -3.42
CA GLY A 144 11.62 24.47 -2.36
C GLY A 144 10.16 24.36 -1.94
N ILE A 145 9.94 23.68 -0.82
CA ILE A 145 8.61 23.26 -0.32
C ILE A 145 7.61 24.41 -0.13
N ASN A 146 8.11 25.58 0.25
CA ASN A 146 7.31 26.81 0.44
C ASN A 146 7.40 27.75 -0.79
N SER A 147 7.46 27.23 -1.99
CA SER A 147 7.64 27.96 -3.23
C SER A 147 6.68 29.15 -3.40
N PRO A 148 7.15 30.39 -3.34
CA PRO A 148 6.33 31.57 -3.66
C PRO A 148 5.87 31.58 -5.11
N ILE A 149 6.70 31.02 -6.02
CA ILE A 149 6.39 30.95 -7.45
C ILE A 149 5.22 30.01 -7.71
N ARG A 150 5.18 28.85 -7.05
CA ARG A 150 4.03 27.94 -7.11
C ARG A 150 2.76 28.61 -6.60
N GLU A 151 2.81 29.25 -5.43
CA GLU A 151 1.66 29.92 -4.85
C GLU A 151 1.15 31.10 -5.70
N ARG A 152 2.05 31.88 -6.29
CA ARG A 152 1.73 33.00 -7.19
C ARG A 152 0.89 32.56 -8.39
N TRP A 153 1.16 31.42 -8.96
CA TRP A 153 0.44 30.85 -10.09
C TRP A 153 -0.36 29.60 -9.72
N LYS A 154 -0.91 29.59 -8.51
CA LYS A 154 -1.66 28.46 -7.96
C LYS A 154 -2.75 27.94 -8.90
N ALA A 155 -3.52 28.84 -9.53
CA ALA A 155 -4.56 28.45 -10.49
C ALA A 155 -4.03 27.72 -11.71
N HIS A 156 -2.76 27.98 -12.13
CA HIS A 156 -2.12 27.33 -13.26
C HIS A 156 -1.45 26.01 -12.87
N PHE A 157 -0.62 26.00 -11.82
CA PHE A 157 0.10 24.82 -11.36
C PHE A 157 -0.81 23.81 -10.65
N ALA A 158 -2.01 24.23 -10.20
CA ALA A 158 -3.01 23.43 -9.51
C ALA A 158 -2.38 22.52 -8.42
N PRO A 159 -1.71 23.09 -7.40
CA PRO A 159 -1.10 22.29 -6.34
C PRO A 159 -2.17 21.70 -5.44
N GLU A 160 -2.09 20.40 -5.22
CA GLU A 160 -2.73 19.68 -4.13
C GLU A 160 -1.75 19.63 -2.96
N VAL A 161 -2.18 20.09 -1.79
CA VAL A 161 -1.36 20.10 -0.58
C VAL A 161 -2.10 19.34 0.52
N ASP A 162 -1.62 18.13 0.82
CA ASP A 162 -2.11 17.32 1.92
C ASP A 162 -1.15 17.45 3.12
N LEU A 163 -1.65 18.07 4.19
CA LEU A 163 -0.89 18.31 5.40
C LEU A 163 -1.06 17.15 6.38
N ARG A 164 -0.09 16.23 6.38
CA ARG A 164 -0.15 14.98 7.14
C ARG A 164 -0.27 15.18 8.66
N PRO A 165 -0.96 14.27 9.37
CA PRO A 165 -1.27 14.46 10.80
C PRO A 165 -0.06 14.40 11.71
N ASN A 166 0.88 13.47 11.51
CA ASN A 166 2.03 13.29 12.40
C ASN A 166 2.89 14.56 12.53
N ARG A 167 3.51 14.70 13.69
CA ARG A 167 4.48 15.75 13.98
C ARG A 167 5.88 15.17 13.87
N PHE A 168 6.79 15.94 13.29
CA PHE A 168 8.20 15.57 13.25
C PHE A 168 9.12 16.77 13.52
N ALA A 169 10.31 16.47 14.04
CA ALA A 169 11.39 17.44 14.22
C ALA A 169 12.72 16.81 13.81
N TRP A 170 13.56 17.55 13.07
CA TRP A 170 14.92 17.12 12.78
C TRP A 170 15.87 17.58 13.86
N MET A 171 16.61 16.63 14.43
CA MET A 171 17.67 16.87 15.40
C MET A 171 18.96 16.18 14.94
N GLY A 172 20.08 16.60 15.51
CA GLY A 172 21.37 15.96 15.38
C GLY A 172 21.84 15.36 16.69
N SER A 173 22.90 14.56 16.63
CA SER A 173 23.63 14.08 17.81
C SER A 173 25.06 13.72 17.42
N THR A 174 25.95 13.64 18.43
CA THR A 174 27.30 13.08 18.24
C THR A 174 27.33 11.56 18.41
N ARG A 175 26.18 10.91 18.70
CA ARG A 175 26.10 9.45 18.79
C ARG A 175 26.38 8.80 17.43
N PRO A 176 27.35 7.88 17.31
CA PRO A 176 27.64 7.19 16.06
C PRO A 176 26.60 6.09 15.77
N PHE A 177 26.43 5.77 14.49
CA PHE A 177 25.62 4.67 13.99
C PHE A 177 26.35 3.91 12.89
N ASP A 178 26.21 2.59 12.90
CA ASP A 178 26.71 1.67 11.88
C ASP A 178 25.58 1.08 11.01
N ALA A 179 24.35 1.56 11.19
CA ALA A 179 23.15 1.15 10.48
C ALA A 179 22.16 2.32 10.35
N PHE A 180 21.24 2.25 9.42
CA PHE A 180 20.03 3.06 9.49
C PHE A 180 19.15 2.51 10.60
N THR A 181 18.93 3.27 11.66
CA THR A 181 18.33 2.77 12.90
C THR A 181 16.97 3.41 13.16
N PHE A 182 15.99 2.56 13.43
CA PHE A 182 14.69 2.97 13.96
C PHE A 182 14.64 2.64 15.46
N PHE A 183 14.32 3.64 16.27
CA PHE A 183 13.95 3.44 17.67
C PHE A 183 12.46 3.70 17.82
N PHE A 184 11.77 2.76 18.46
CA PHE A 184 10.40 2.91 18.88
C PHE A 184 10.36 2.92 20.41
N LYS A 185 9.73 3.92 21.01
CA LYS A 185 9.58 4.04 22.46
C LYS A 185 8.13 4.26 22.83
N GLU A 186 7.64 3.49 23.78
CA GLU A 186 6.34 3.69 24.40
C GLU A 186 6.49 4.43 25.72
N ARG A 187 5.73 5.48 25.90
CA ARG A 187 5.64 6.30 27.13
C ARG A 187 4.16 6.42 27.50
N PRO A 188 3.82 6.89 28.72
CA PRO A 188 2.41 7.13 29.08
C PRO A 188 1.66 8.03 28.10
N GLU A 189 2.35 8.96 27.44
CA GLU A 189 1.81 9.87 26.45
C GLU A 189 1.51 9.17 25.12
N GLY A 190 2.24 8.09 24.79
CA GLY A 190 2.09 7.32 23.57
C GLY A 190 3.41 6.86 22.95
N ILE A 191 3.43 6.66 21.62
CA ILE A 191 4.59 6.12 20.91
C ILE A 191 5.40 7.25 20.28
N PHE A 192 6.71 7.26 20.57
CA PHE A 192 7.71 8.09 19.94
C PHE A 192 8.58 7.25 19.02
N ILE A 193 8.91 7.81 17.84
CA ILE A 193 9.73 7.15 16.83
C ILE A 193 10.93 8.04 16.52
N ALA A 194 12.13 7.45 16.47
CA ALA A 194 13.32 8.13 15.98
C ALA A 194 13.90 7.39 14.78
N HIS A 195 14.10 8.11 13.67
CA HIS A 195 14.77 7.64 12.45
C HIS A 195 16.20 8.17 12.49
N CYS A 196 17.19 7.30 12.73
CA CYS A 196 18.56 7.69 13.02
C CYS A 196 19.53 7.14 11.98
N TYR A 197 20.50 7.97 11.60
CA TYR A 197 21.59 7.55 10.72
C TYR A 197 22.80 8.49 10.84
N GLN A 198 23.98 7.92 10.67
CA GLN A 198 25.22 8.69 10.61
C GLN A 198 25.34 9.36 9.24
N TYR A 199 25.82 10.60 9.19
CA TYR A 199 26.05 11.29 7.92
C TYR A 199 27.49 11.78 7.75
N GLU A 200 28.24 11.84 8.84
CA GLU A 200 29.70 12.09 8.86
C GLU A 200 30.31 11.55 10.14
N ALA A 201 31.62 11.51 10.26
CA ALA A 201 32.31 10.99 11.44
C ALA A 201 31.90 11.79 12.69
N GLY A 202 31.35 11.08 13.70
CA GLY A 202 30.91 11.68 14.97
C GLY A 202 29.65 12.54 14.87
N ALA A 203 28.87 12.44 13.77
CA ALA A 203 27.62 13.18 13.64
C ALA A 203 26.52 12.35 13.00
N SER A 204 25.33 12.37 13.62
CA SER A 204 24.15 11.64 13.20
C SER A 204 22.89 12.50 13.16
N THR A 205 21.99 12.13 12.29
CA THR A 205 20.63 12.69 12.19
C THR A 205 19.68 11.89 13.08
N TRP A 206 18.75 12.57 13.73
CA TRP A 206 17.66 12.03 14.51
C TRP A 206 16.36 12.70 14.06
N VAL A 207 15.57 12.05 13.24
CA VAL A 207 14.23 12.55 12.88
C VAL A 207 13.23 11.97 13.87
N MET A 208 12.75 12.83 14.75
CA MET A 208 11.76 12.49 15.78
C MET A 208 10.36 12.59 15.17
N GLU A 209 9.53 11.56 15.39
CA GLU A 209 8.16 11.51 14.87
C GLU A 209 7.20 10.99 15.94
N THR A 210 5.99 11.55 15.99
CA THR A 210 4.90 11.07 16.85
C THR A 210 3.53 11.48 16.30
N ASP A 211 2.49 10.78 16.72
CA ASP A 211 1.10 11.09 16.33
C ASP A 211 0.56 12.36 17.05
N PRO A 212 -0.51 12.99 16.54
CA PRO A 212 -1.05 14.24 17.09
C PRO A 212 -1.50 14.14 18.55
N GLU A 213 -2.04 13.00 18.95
CA GLU A 213 -2.53 12.81 20.32
C GLU A 213 -1.38 12.65 21.31
N THR A 214 -0.36 11.87 20.95
CA THR A 214 0.87 11.73 21.73
C THR A 214 1.58 13.07 21.85
N PHE A 215 1.66 13.83 20.75
CA PHE A 215 2.25 15.17 20.74
C PHE A 215 1.55 16.13 21.71
N ALA A 216 0.21 16.14 21.72
CA ALA A 216 -0.57 16.98 22.60
C ALA A 216 -0.46 16.54 24.08
N ARG A 217 -0.55 15.23 24.37
CA ARG A 217 -0.41 14.71 25.75
C ARG A 217 0.98 14.94 26.33
N ALA A 218 2.02 14.94 25.51
CA ALA A 218 3.38 15.26 25.91
C ALA A 218 3.61 16.77 26.11
N GLY A 219 2.64 17.63 25.76
CA GLY A 219 2.75 19.08 25.90
C GLY A 219 3.79 19.72 24.97
N LEU A 220 4.17 19.03 23.88
CA LEU A 220 5.22 19.48 22.95
C LEU A 220 4.82 20.72 22.14
N ASP A 221 3.53 21.02 22.04
CA ASP A 221 2.99 22.22 21.39
C ASP A 221 3.34 23.52 22.15
N GLY A 222 3.52 23.44 23.47
CA GLY A 222 3.93 24.55 24.33
C GLY A 222 5.44 24.69 24.53
N MET A 223 6.23 23.73 24.06
CA MET A 223 7.69 23.68 24.31
C MET A 223 8.48 24.41 23.21
N GLY A 224 9.47 25.19 23.63
CA GLY A 224 10.48 25.72 22.72
C GLY A 224 11.46 24.64 22.24
N GLU A 225 12.33 24.99 21.28
CA GLU A 225 13.28 24.07 20.66
C GLU A 225 14.19 23.36 21.67
N ALA A 226 14.78 24.10 22.61
CA ALA A 226 15.68 23.55 23.65
C ALA A 226 14.93 22.71 24.71
N GLU A 227 13.67 23.02 24.96
CA GLU A 227 12.85 22.29 25.93
C GLU A 227 12.37 20.97 25.31
N SER A 228 11.92 21.00 24.06
CA SER A 228 11.60 19.80 23.28
C SER A 228 12.81 18.86 23.17
N ALA A 229 14.02 19.39 22.95
CA ALA A 229 15.23 18.57 22.90
C ALA A 229 15.49 17.86 24.25
N ARG A 230 15.37 18.56 25.37
CA ARG A 230 15.54 17.95 26.71
C ARG A 230 14.48 16.87 26.99
N TYR A 231 13.22 17.12 26.62
CA TYR A 231 12.16 16.13 26.77
C TYR A 231 12.49 14.86 25.96
N LEU A 232 12.91 15.00 24.71
CA LEU A 232 13.28 13.87 23.87
C LEU A 232 14.57 13.18 24.33
N GLU A 233 15.51 13.89 24.94
CA GLU A 233 16.67 13.28 25.59
C GLU A 233 16.27 12.38 26.77
N ASP A 234 15.22 12.71 27.51
CA ASP A 234 14.65 11.81 28.52
C ASP A 234 13.95 10.61 27.91
N VAL A 235 13.15 10.82 26.84
CA VAL A 235 12.47 9.73 26.13
C VAL A 235 13.45 8.70 25.58
N PHE A 236 14.56 9.15 24.96
CA PHE A 236 15.58 8.32 24.32
C PHE A 236 16.90 8.25 25.07
N ALA A 237 16.89 8.38 26.41
CA ALA A 237 18.10 8.42 27.21
C ALA A 237 19.02 7.21 27.02
N GLU A 238 18.43 6.00 26.97
CA GLU A 238 19.17 4.75 26.74
C GLU A 238 19.78 4.73 25.33
N GLU A 239 18.99 5.11 24.33
CA GLU A 239 19.38 5.09 22.93
C GLU A 239 20.39 6.20 22.61
N LEU A 240 20.37 7.30 23.30
CA LEU A 240 21.37 8.36 23.18
C LEU A 240 22.72 7.96 23.81
N ALA A 241 22.74 6.97 24.70
CA ALA A 241 23.96 6.43 25.29
C ALA A 241 24.92 7.52 25.90
N GLY A 242 24.34 8.54 26.55
CA GLY A 242 25.08 9.66 27.14
C GLY A 242 25.37 10.84 26.20
N HIS A 243 25.05 10.70 24.90
CA HIS A 243 25.12 11.81 23.93
C HIS A 243 23.92 12.76 24.10
N ARG A 244 24.09 14.01 23.63
CA ARG A 244 23.02 15.02 23.65
C ARG A 244 22.42 15.19 22.25
N LEU A 245 21.18 15.71 22.22
CA LEU A 245 20.56 16.19 20.99
C LEU A 245 21.05 17.59 20.62
N ILE A 246 21.31 17.79 19.36
CA ILE A 246 21.75 19.06 18.76
C ILE A 246 20.58 19.60 17.95
N THR A 247 20.24 20.88 18.18
CA THR A 247 19.17 21.56 17.47
C THR A 247 19.73 22.47 16.37
N ASN A 248 19.00 22.60 15.27
CA ASN A 248 19.29 23.53 14.17
C ASN A 248 17.95 23.94 13.53
N ARG A 249 17.23 24.88 14.17
CA ARG A 249 15.86 25.24 13.81
C ARG A 249 14.94 24.01 13.81
N SER A 250 15.11 23.16 14.81
CA SER A 250 14.45 21.85 14.99
C SER A 250 13.01 22.02 15.52
N LEU A 251 12.21 22.76 14.80
CA LEU A 251 10.81 23.00 15.15
C LEU A 251 9.94 21.81 14.75
N TRP A 252 8.97 21.48 15.58
CA TRP A 252 7.94 20.52 15.26
C TRP A 252 7.05 21.00 14.12
N ARG A 253 6.89 20.14 13.10
CA ARG A 253 6.16 20.45 11.87
C ARG A 253 5.27 19.28 11.45
N ARG A 254 4.28 19.58 10.62
CA ARG A 254 3.53 18.60 9.84
C ARG A 254 4.17 18.50 8.46
N PHE A 255 4.20 17.29 7.91
CA PHE A 255 4.74 17.10 6.57
C PHE A 255 3.69 17.47 5.51
N PRO A 256 3.96 18.39 4.59
CA PRO A 256 3.08 18.65 3.46
C PRO A 256 3.42 17.72 2.31
N THR A 257 2.50 16.87 1.90
CA THR A 257 2.56 16.17 0.62
C THR A 257 2.05 17.11 -0.45
N ILE A 258 2.95 17.52 -1.35
CA ILE A 258 2.64 18.46 -2.44
C ILE A 258 2.65 17.70 -3.76
N LYS A 259 1.61 17.91 -4.58
CA LYS A 259 1.51 17.41 -5.94
C LYS A 259 0.96 18.51 -6.83
N CYS A 260 1.72 18.94 -7.84
CA CYS A 260 1.26 19.93 -8.82
C CYS A 260 0.66 19.24 -10.05
N GLY A 261 -0.51 19.69 -10.46
CA GLY A 261 -1.19 19.21 -11.67
C GLY A 261 -0.44 19.55 -12.96
N ARG A 262 0.24 20.71 -12.98
CA ARG A 262 1.15 21.16 -14.06
C ARG A 262 2.45 21.63 -13.48
N TRP A 263 3.54 21.51 -14.24
CA TRP A 263 4.89 21.88 -13.78
C TRP A 263 5.47 23.05 -14.58
N VAL A 264 4.89 23.36 -15.72
CA VAL A 264 5.40 24.36 -16.68
C VAL A 264 4.38 25.45 -16.90
N LYS A 265 4.85 26.71 -16.88
CA LYS A 265 4.10 27.89 -17.29
C LYS A 265 4.99 28.78 -18.14
N ASP A 266 4.66 28.92 -19.42
CA ASP A 266 5.46 29.68 -20.39
C ASP A 266 6.94 29.19 -20.42
N ASN A 267 7.91 30.01 -20.06
CA ASN A 267 9.33 29.65 -19.90
C ASN A 267 9.74 29.34 -18.46
N VAL A 268 8.78 29.20 -17.54
CA VAL A 268 9.01 28.89 -16.12
C VAL A 268 8.68 27.42 -15.83
N VAL A 269 9.60 26.70 -15.17
CA VAL A 269 9.41 25.31 -14.76
C VAL A 269 9.66 25.12 -13.26
N LEU A 270 8.76 24.41 -12.58
CA LEU A 270 8.96 23.98 -11.19
C LEU A 270 9.90 22.75 -11.13
N LEU A 271 10.81 22.74 -10.16
CA LEU A 271 11.79 21.68 -9.97
C LEU A 271 11.90 21.25 -8.50
N GLY A 272 12.03 19.95 -8.25
CA GLY A 272 12.18 19.39 -6.90
C GLY A 272 10.97 19.65 -6.00
N ASP A 273 11.19 20.01 -4.74
CA ASP A 273 10.12 20.19 -3.73
C ASP A 273 9.16 21.35 -4.06
N ALA A 274 9.49 22.21 -4.98
CA ALA A 274 8.59 23.25 -5.48
C ALA A 274 7.36 22.65 -6.18
N LYS A 275 7.53 21.50 -6.86
CA LYS A 275 6.44 20.82 -7.60
C LYS A 275 5.89 19.58 -6.92
N ALA A 276 6.73 18.83 -6.19
CA ALA A 276 6.36 17.54 -5.63
C ALA A 276 7.28 17.19 -4.44
N THR A 277 6.68 16.77 -3.32
CA THR A 277 7.43 16.34 -2.14
C THR A 277 7.30 14.85 -1.91
N ALA A 278 8.35 14.21 -1.42
CA ALA A 278 8.34 12.83 -0.95
C ALA A 278 8.69 12.77 0.54
N HIS A 279 7.88 12.04 1.34
CA HIS A 279 8.09 11.94 2.78
C HIS A 279 9.46 11.35 3.11
N PHE A 280 10.06 11.84 4.20
CA PHE A 280 11.41 11.47 4.63
C PHE A 280 11.57 9.98 5.00
N SER A 281 10.48 9.28 5.31
CA SER A 281 10.49 7.86 5.75
C SER A 281 11.09 6.87 4.75
N ILE A 282 11.25 7.26 3.48
CA ILE A 282 11.95 6.46 2.45
C ILE A 282 13.27 7.08 1.99
N GLY A 283 13.70 8.21 2.57
CA GLY A 283 14.96 8.87 2.25
C GLY A 283 15.10 9.41 0.82
N SER A 284 14.00 9.69 0.11
CA SER A 284 14.03 9.94 -1.34
C SER A 284 13.89 11.41 -1.76
N GLY A 285 13.72 12.37 -0.84
CA GLY A 285 13.46 13.77 -1.21
C GLY A 285 14.60 14.41 -2.03
N THR A 286 15.84 14.36 -1.53
CA THR A 286 17.02 14.90 -2.24
C THR A 286 17.30 14.12 -3.52
N LYS A 287 17.15 12.80 -3.50
CA LYS A 287 17.24 11.95 -4.69
C LYS A 287 16.30 12.42 -5.78
N LEU A 288 15.01 12.53 -5.47
CA LEU A 288 13.97 12.93 -6.42
C LEU A 288 14.28 14.30 -7.04
N ALA A 289 14.74 15.25 -6.21
CA ALA A 289 15.08 16.59 -6.63
C ALA A 289 16.27 16.63 -7.60
N MET A 290 17.31 15.82 -7.35
CA MET A 290 18.48 15.73 -8.25
C MET A 290 18.15 14.94 -9.54
N GLU A 291 17.34 13.89 -9.46
CA GLU A 291 16.85 13.16 -10.65
C GLU A 291 15.96 14.04 -11.54
N ASP A 292 15.19 14.96 -10.96
CA ASP A 292 14.43 15.96 -11.71
C ASP A 292 15.36 16.90 -12.49
N ALA A 293 16.47 17.32 -11.87
CA ALA A 293 17.49 18.11 -12.54
C ALA A 293 18.09 17.37 -13.73
N ILE A 294 18.41 16.08 -13.58
CA ILE A 294 18.87 15.21 -14.67
C ILE A 294 17.81 15.10 -15.78
N GLY A 295 16.56 14.89 -15.42
CA GLY A 295 15.45 14.75 -16.36
C GLY A 295 15.23 16.02 -17.19
N LEU A 296 15.26 17.18 -16.53
CA LEU A 296 15.16 18.48 -17.21
C LEU A 296 16.35 18.72 -18.14
N HIS A 297 17.57 18.46 -17.68
CA HIS A 297 18.77 18.58 -18.50
C HIS A 297 18.74 17.64 -19.73
N ARG A 298 18.35 16.37 -19.56
CA ARG A 298 18.19 15.40 -20.67
C ARG A 298 17.18 15.89 -21.71
N ALA A 299 16.11 16.54 -21.27
CA ALA A 299 15.13 17.12 -22.18
C ALA A 299 15.72 18.20 -23.07
N PHE A 300 16.68 19.00 -22.57
CA PHE A 300 17.44 20.00 -23.35
C PHE A 300 18.49 19.36 -24.26
N LEU A 301 19.19 18.31 -23.82
CA LEU A 301 20.14 17.57 -24.68
C LEU A 301 19.46 16.96 -25.92
N ALA A 302 18.20 16.58 -25.81
CA ALA A 302 17.43 16.05 -26.95
C ALA A 302 17.06 17.13 -27.99
N GLY A 303 17.40 18.42 -27.73
CA GLY A 303 17.17 19.53 -28.63
C GLY A 303 15.72 19.97 -28.77
N GLY A 304 15.50 21.07 -29.46
CA GLY A 304 14.20 21.70 -29.69
C GLY A 304 14.09 23.08 -29.05
N SER A 305 12.92 23.69 -29.15
CA SER A 305 12.60 24.94 -28.45
C SER A 305 12.52 24.74 -26.94
N VAL A 306 12.66 25.80 -26.14
CA VAL A 306 12.45 25.74 -24.68
C VAL A 306 11.11 25.09 -24.35
N ALA A 307 10.04 25.50 -25.00
CA ALA A 307 8.70 24.96 -24.78
C ALA A 307 8.65 23.43 -25.05
N THR A 308 9.31 22.96 -26.13
CA THR A 308 9.39 21.52 -26.45
C THR A 308 10.16 20.75 -25.38
N CYS A 309 11.28 21.32 -24.91
CA CYS A 309 12.09 20.70 -23.86
C CYS A 309 11.31 20.61 -22.53
N LEU A 310 10.59 21.65 -22.15
CA LEU A 310 9.79 21.68 -20.93
C LEU A 310 8.63 20.69 -20.99
N ALA A 311 7.92 20.59 -22.12
CA ALA A 311 6.86 19.60 -22.31
C ALA A 311 7.40 18.15 -22.22
N ARG A 312 8.58 17.89 -22.81
CA ARG A 312 9.26 16.60 -22.75
C ARG A 312 9.68 16.25 -21.32
N TYR A 313 10.20 17.21 -20.56
CA TYR A 313 10.52 17.02 -19.15
C TYR A 313 9.30 16.64 -18.34
N GLU A 314 8.21 17.41 -18.42
CA GLU A 314 7.01 17.16 -17.67
C GLU A 314 6.40 15.79 -17.97
N SER A 315 6.26 15.44 -19.25
CA SER A 315 5.70 14.14 -19.65
C SER A 315 6.62 12.97 -19.29
N GLY A 316 7.93 13.11 -19.45
CA GLY A 316 8.90 12.04 -19.23
C GLY A 316 9.22 11.75 -17.75
N ARG A 317 9.02 12.73 -16.84
CA ARG A 317 9.32 12.55 -15.41
C ARG A 317 8.09 12.29 -14.54
N ARG A 318 6.90 12.57 -15.04
CA ARG A 318 5.66 12.51 -14.25
C ARG A 318 5.46 11.13 -13.60
N GLU A 319 5.56 10.07 -14.37
CA GLU A 319 5.34 8.72 -13.88
C GLU A 319 6.30 8.31 -12.75
N ASP A 320 7.60 8.63 -12.87
CA ASP A 320 8.60 8.29 -11.86
C ASP A 320 8.42 9.08 -10.57
N VAL A 321 8.05 10.36 -10.69
CA VAL A 321 7.73 11.22 -9.54
C VAL A 321 6.51 10.68 -8.80
N GLU A 322 5.43 10.36 -9.53
CA GLU A 322 4.20 9.83 -8.95
C GLU A 322 4.42 8.46 -8.29
N LYS A 323 5.22 7.57 -8.90
CA LYS A 323 5.61 6.28 -8.28
C LYS A 323 6.38 6.49 -6.97
N THR A 324 7.33 7.43 -6.95
CA THR A 324 8.12 7.72 -5.75
C THR A 324 7.27 8.33 -4.66
N GLN A 325 6.39 9.29 -5.00
CA GLN A 325 5.44 9.87 -4.06
C GLN A 325 4.48 8.82 -3.50
N HIS A 326 3.96 7.92 -4.34
CA HIS A 326 3.09 6.84 -3.89
C HIS A 326 3.80 5.92 -2.89
N ALA A 327 5.04 5.51 -3.17
CA ALA A 327 5.82 4.69 -2.25
C ALA A 327 6.09 5.40 -0.92
N ALA A 328 6.39 6.71 -0.97
CA ALA A 328 6.59 7.54 0.21
C ALA A 328 5.30 7.68 1.05
N ASN A 329 4.16 7.89 0.40
CA ASN A 329 2.87 8.01 1.07
C ASN A 329 2.43 6.69 1.73
N VAL A 330 2.64 5.56 1.07
CA VAL A 330 2.34 4.24 1.67
C VAL A 330 3.21 3.99 2.91
N SER A 331 4.49 4.36 2.86
CA SER A 331 5.40 4.29 4.00
C SER A 331 4.99 5.23 5.13
N LEU A 332 4.64 6.46 4.82
CA LEU A 332 4.17 7.48 5.75
C LEU A 332 2.92 7.01 6.52
N VAL A 333 1.91 6.51 5.82
CA VAL A 333 0.66 6.00 6.42
C VAL A 333 0.93 4.87 7.41
N TRP A 334 1.95 4.05 7.17
CA TRP A 334 2.34 3.01 8.12
C TRP A 334 2.81 3.61 9.48
N PHE A 335 3.62 4.66 9.46
CA PHE A 335 4.08 5.34 10.67
C PHE A 335 2.94 6.09 11.39
N GLU A 336 2.04 6.71 10.65
CA GLU A 336 0.85 7.37 11.20
C GLU A 336 -0.05 6.41 11.97
N HIS A 337 -0.09 5.15 11.54
CA HIS A 337 -0.90 4.10 12.16
C HIS A 337 -0.07 3.02 12.88
N VAL A 338 1.12 3.35 13.36
CA VAL A 338 2.03 2.40 14.04
C VAL A 338 1.35 1.64 15.19
N LYS A 339 0.39 2.26 15.86
CA LYS A 339 -0.41 1.64 16.94
C LYS A 339 -1.15 0.37 16.48
N ARG A 340 -1.54 0.26 15.20
CA ARG A 340 -2.17 -0.95 14.62
C ARG A 340 -1.31 -2.19 14.79
N PHE A 341 0.01 -2.01 14.69
CA PHE A 341 0.99 -3.10 14.68
C PHE A 341 1.69 -3.30 16.03
N TRP A 342 1.42 -2.43 17.00
CA TRP A 342 2.13 -2.40 18.28
C TRP A 342 2.03 -3.71 19.06
N ASN A 343 0.94 -4.40 18.84
CA ASN A 343 0.65 -5.68 19.50
C ASN A 343 1.23 -6.92 18.80
N PHE A 344 1.96 -6.78 17.71
CA PHE A 344 2.60 -7.91 17.03
C PHE A 344 3.86 -8.37 17.76
N SER A 345 4.33 -9.62 17.48
CA SER A 345 5.66 -10.03 17.90
C SER A 345 6.71 -9.10 17.30
N ALA A 346 7.87 -8.98 17.96
CA ALA A 346 8.92 -8.08 17.53
C ALA A 346 9.37 -8.34 16.08
N THR A 347 9.51 -9.61 15.71
CA THR A 347 9.91 -10.02 14.36
C THR A 347 8.86 -9.62 13.32
N ARG A 348 7.56 -9.81 13.59
CA ARG A 348 6.50 -9.40 12.68
C ARG A 348 6.36 -7.90 12.57
N PHE A 349 6.54 -7.17 13.66
CA PHE A 349 6.60 -5.71 13.63
C PHE A 349 7.77 -5.23 12.76
N ALA A 350 8.97 -5.79 12.96
CA ALA A 350 10.14 -5.47 12.14
C ALA A 350 9.91 -5.79 10.65
N PHE A 351 9.25 -6.91 10.34
CA PHE A 351 8.86 -7.24 8.97
C PHE A 351 7.89 -6.20 8.37
N GLY A 352 6.93 -5.72 9.16
CA GLY A 352 6.03 -4.62 8.78
C GLY A 352 6.79 -3.33 8.46
N VAL A 353 7.78 -2.95 9.30
CA VAL A 353 8.67 -1.79 9.05
C VAL A 353 9.41 -1.95 7.72
N MET A 354 9.98 -3.13 7.44
CA MET A 354 10.73 -3.37 6.21
C MET A 354 9.87 -3.32 4.96
N THR A 355 8.65 -3.84 5.02
CA THR A 355 7.75 -3.97 3.84
C THR A 355 6.73 -2.84 3.70
N ARG A 356 6.78 -1.82 4.57
CA ARG A 356 5.79 -0.73 4.65
C ARG A 356 5.56 0.03 3.35
N SER A 357 6.60 0.22 2.53
CA SER A 357 6.51 0.97 1.26
C SER A 357 6.03 0.15 0.06
N LYS A 358 5.78 -1.16 0.24
CA LYS A 358 5.50 -2.14 -0.82
C LYS A 358 6.64 -2.32 -1.85
N ALA A 359 7.75 -1.62 -1.71
CA ALA A 359 8.93 -1.76 -2.59
C ALA A 359 9.79 -2.96 -2.18
N ILE A 360 9.88 -3.22 -0.87
CA ILE A 360 10.53 -4.40 -0.28
C ILE A 360 9.44 -5.45 -0.04
N THR A 361 9.70 -6.68 -0.47
CA THR A 361 8.74 -7.79 -0.42
C THR A 361 9.37 -9.02 0.25
N TRP A 362 8.59 -10.07 0.45
CA TRP A 362 9.03 -11.34 1.00
C TRP A 362 10.22 -11.92 0.23
N ASP A 363 10.08 -12.12 -1.09
CA ASP A 363 11.13 -12.70 -1.94
C ASP A 363 12.39 -11.82 -2.00
N ASN A 364 12.20 -10.49 -1.96
CA ASN A 364 13.29 -9.55 -1.93
C ASN A 364 14.08 -9.63 -0.61
N LEU A 365 13.40 -9.80 0.51
CA LEU A 365 14.04 -10.02 1.81
C LEU A 365 14.69 -11.40 1.90
N GLU A 366 14.06 -12.44 1.36
CA GLU A 366 14.67 -13.79 1.33
C GLU A 366 15.99 -13.82 0.56
N LEU A 367 16.11 -13.00 -0.49
CA LEU A 367 17.37 -12.87 -1.24
C LEU A 367 18.46 -12.12 -0.45
N ARG A 368 18.08 -11.08 0.33
CA ARG A 368 19.01 -10.17 1.00
C ARG A 368 19.31 -10.55 2.45
N ALA A 369 18.31 -11.01 3.16
CA ALA A 369 18.34 -11.32 4.59
C ALA A 369 17.58 -12.62 4.88
N PRO A 370 18.03 -13.77 4.38
CA PRO A 370 17.32 -15.06 4.48
C PRO A 370 17.08 -15.49 5.93
N GLU A 371 17.98 -15.15 6.85
CA GLU A 371 17.84 -15.47 8.27
C GLU A 371 16.65 -14.73 8.89
N PHE A 372 16.47 -13.46 8.57
CA PHE A 372 15.34 -12.67 9.03
C PHE A 372 14.00 -13.21 8.48
N VAL A 373 13.97 -13.65 7.22
CA VAL A 373 12.78 -14.30 6.66
C VAL A 373 12.50 -15.65 7.35
N ALA A 374 13.55 -16.42 7.70
CA ALA A 374 13.38 -17.65 8.46
C ALA A 374 12.83 -17.39 9.88
N GLU A 375 13.28 -16.32 10.56
CA GLU A 375 12.71 -15.88 11.84
C GLU A 375 11.24 -15.47 11.68
N THR A 376 10.90 -14.73 10.61
CA THR A 376 9.53 -14.35 10.31
C THR A 376 8.63 -15.55 10.08
N ARG A 377 9.12 -16.60 9.38
CA ARG A 377 8.39 -17.87 9.22
C ARG A 377 8.07 -18.51 10.56
N ARG A 378 9.09 -18.64 11.44
CA ARG A 378 8.92 -19.22 12.78
C ARG A 378 7.92 -18.44 13.61
N ALA A 379 8.05 -17.10 13.67
CA ALA A 379 7.15 -16.24 14.41
C ALA A 379 5.69 -16.37 13.92
N PHE A 380 5.48 -16.48 12.60
CA PHE A 380 4.15 -16.68 12.03
C PHE A 380 3.59 -18.08 12.35
N ALA A 381 4.42 -19.12 12.31
CA ALA A 381 4.03 -20.48 12.69
C ALA A 381 3.73 -20.61 14.18
N GLU A 382 4.45 -19.90 15.05
CA GLU A 382 4.18 -19.85 16.49
C GLU A 382 2.81 -19.26 16.80
N GLU A 383 2.41 -18.20 16.12
CA GLU A 383 1.06 -17.64 16.25
C GLU A 383 -0.04 -18.64 15.84
N ALA A 384 0.19 -19.40 14.76
CA ALA A 384 -0.75 -20.44 14.34
C ALA A 384 -0.80 -21.61 15.38
N ARG A 385 0.35 -22.01 15.95
CA ARG A 385 0.41 -23.02 17.03
C ARG A 385 -0.30 -22.53 18.30
N ALA A 386 -0.13 -21.26 18.65
CA ALA A 386 -0.84 -20.65 19.79
C ALA A 386 -2.36 -20.65 19.60
N ALA A 387 -2.82 -20.63 18.35
CA ALA A 387 -4.22 -20.82 17.99
C ALA A 387 -4.65 -22.32 17.90
N GLY A 388 -3.80 -23.26 18.29
CA GLY A 388 -4.07 -24.71 18.28
C GLY A 388 -3.98 -25.37 16.90
N LEU A 389 -3.31 -24.75 15.93
CA LEU A 389 -3.20 -25.26 14.56
C LEU A 389 -1.86 -25.98 14.31
N PRO A 390 -1.83 -27.01 13.42
CA PRO A 390 -0.61 -27.77 13.11
C PRO A 390 0.31 -26.99 12.16
N ALA A 391 1.03 -26.00 12.69
CA ALA A 391 1.91 -25.14 11.90
C ALA A 391 3.32 -25.72 11.70
N ASP A 392 3.95 -25.39 10.58
CA ASP A 392 5.28 -25.83 10.17
C ASP A 392 6.22 -24.63 9.95
N ASP A 393 7.34 -24.58 10.67
CA ASP A 393 8.34 -23.51 10.60
C ASP A 393 9.02 -23.37 9.22
N ALA A 394 9.01 -24.43 8.42
CA ALA A 394 9.60 -24.42 7.09
C ALA A 394 8.68 -23.78 6.03
N LYS A 395 7.37 -23.72 6.29
CA LYS A 395 6.40 -23.19 5.33
C LYS A 395 6.27 -21.67 5.42
N PRO A 396 6.21 -20.96 4.27
CA PRO A 396 5.90 -19.54 4.27
C PRO A 396 4.45 -19.28 4.72
N PRO A 397 4.11 -18.04 5.11
CA PRO A 397 2.81 -17.69 5.67
C PRO A 397 1.59 -18.16 4.88
N MET A 398 1.64 -18.10 3.54
CA MET A 398 0.52 -18.52 2.70
C MET A 398 0.17 -20.00 2.82
N PHE A 399 1.10 -20.85 3.24
CA PHE A 399 0.91 -22.30 3.43
C PHE A 399 0.75 -22.70 4.91
N GLN A 400 0.63 -21.72 5.80
CA GLN A 400 0.24 -21.99 7.18
C GLN A 400 -1.27 -22.17 7.28
N PRO A 401 -1.75 -23.10 8.12
CA PRO A 401 -3.17 -23.32 8.31
C PRO A 401 -3.87 -22.09 8.92
N PHE A 402 -5.18 -22.02 8.73
CA PHE A 402 -6.04 -21.01 9.34
C PHE A 402 -7.37 -21.62 9.75
N ALA A 403 -7.96 -21.13 10.82
CA ALA A 403 -9.26 -21.60 11.29
C ALA A 403 -10.25 -20.47 11.49
N LEU A 404 -11.48 -20.73 11.11
CA LEU A 404 -12.65 -19.91 11.41
C LEU A 404 -13.72 -20.84 12.02
N ARG A 405 -14.07 -20.65 13.28
CA ARG A 405 -14.91 -21.56 14.04
C ARG A 405 -14.44 -23.02 13.92
N GLY A 406 -15.31 -23.94 13.47
CA GLY A 406 -14.98 -25.35 13.25
C GLY A 406 -14.36 -25.68 11.89
N MET A 407 -14.20 -24.71 11.00
CA MET A 407 -13.59 -24.89 9.68
C MET A 407 -12.09 -24.62 9.74
N GLN A 408 -11.27 -25.59 9.30
CA GLN A 408 -9.83 -25.43 9.12
C GLN A 408 -9.49 -25.38 7.64
N LEU A 409 -8.61 -24.46 7.28
CA LEU A 409 -8.03 -24.29 5.94
C LEU A 409 -6.59 -24.80 5.95
N ALA A 410 -6.22 -25.57 4.93
CA ALA A 410 -4.84 -26.08 4.77
C ALA A 410 -3.86 -24.99 4.39
N ASN A 411 -4.33 -23.93 3.76
CA ASN A 411 -3.53 -22.75 3.36
C ASN A 411 -4.42 -21.50 3.31
N ARG A 412 -3.80 -20.33 3.13
CA ARG A 412 -4.46 -19.01 3.19
C ARG A 412 -4.75 -18.41 1.81
N ILE A 413 -4.71 -19.22 0.77
CA ILE A 413 -4.97 -18.80 -0.62
C ILE A 413 -6.43 -19.04 -0.93
N VAL A 414 -7.11 -17.98 -1.36
CA VAL A 414 -8.53 -18.00 -1.62
C VAL A 414 -8.83 -17.69 -3.09
N VAL A 415 -9.73 -18.46 -3.70
CA VAL A 415 -10.34 -18.12 -4.98
C VAL A 415 -11.44 -17.11 -4.74
N SER A 416 -11.25 -15.87 -5.21
CA SER A 416 -12.21 -14.77 -5.05
C SER A 416 -13.54 -15.10 -5.76
N PRO A 417 -14.70 -14.65 -5.26
CA PRO A 417 -15.96 -14.75 -6.00
C PRO A 417 -15.87 -13.97 -7.33
N MET A 418 -16.22 -14.67 -8.42
CA MET A 418 -16.16 -14.15 -9.78
C MET A 418 -17.38 -14.63 -10.56
N CYS A 419 -18.22 -13.71 -11.03
CA CYS A 419 -19.40 -14.05 -11.83
C CYS A 419 -19.01 -14.58 -13.22
N MET A 420 -19.45 -15.78 -13.54
CA MET A 420 -19.18 -16.45 -14.82
C MET A 420 -20.27 -16.20 -15.85
N TYR A 421 -21.47 -15.77 -15.42
CA TYR A 421 -22.61 -15.48 -16.28
C TYR A 421 -22.96 -16.60 -17.28
N SER A 422 -22.81 -17.85 -16.85
CA SER A 422 -22.94 -19.05 -17.69
C SER A 422 -24.05 -20.00 -17.21
N ALA A 423 -24.89 -19.54 -16.29
CA ALA A 423 -26.04 -20.33 -15.81
C ALA A 423 -27.25 -20.17 -16.75
N GLU A 424 -28.05 -21.21 -16.85
CA GLU A 424 -29.35 -21.21 -17.48
C GLU A 424 -30.44 -21.31 -16.41
N ASP A 425 -31.35 -20.32 -16.35
CA ASP A 425 -32.36 -20.20 -15.31
C ASP A 425 -31.83 -20.36 -13.87
N GLY A 426 -30.63 -19.82 -13.65
CA GLY A 426 -29.95 -19.88 -12.37
C GLY A 426 -29.29 -21.24 -12.06
N VAL A 427 -29.36 -22.22 -12.95
CA VAL A 427 -28.76 -23.55 -12.74
C VAL A 427 -27.29 -23.55 -13.13
N PRO A 428 -26.36 -23.82 -12.20
CA PRO A 428 -24.96 -23.99 -12.55
C PRO A 428 -24.74 -25.25 -13.41
N GLY A 429 -24.14 -25.09 -14.57
CA GLY A 429 -23.87 -26.16 -15.52
C GLY A 429 -22.47 -26.74 -15.43
N ASP A 430 -22.07 -27.49 -16.48
CA ASP A 430 -20.75 -28.13 -16.56
C ASP A 430 -19.59 -27.13 -16.60
N PHE A 431 -19.82 -25.92 -17.13
CA PHE A 431 -18.81 -24.85 -17.05
C PHE A 431 -18.46 -24.51 -15.61
N HIS A 432 -19.46 -24.38 -14.73
CA HIS A 432 -19.27 -24.12 -13.30
C HIS A 432 -18.57 -25.27 -12.61
N LEU A 433 -18.95 -26.53 -12.91
CA LEU A 433 -18.26 -27.70 -12.40
C LEU A 433 -16.77 -27.67 -12.78
N ALA A 434 -16.46 -27.46 -14.06
CA ALA A 434 -15.06 -27.36 -14.51
C ALA A 434 -14.29 -26.21 -13.84
N HIS A 435 -14.95 -25.05 -13.68
CA HIS A 435 -14.39 -23.86 -13.07
C HIS A 435 -14.02 -24.12 -11.60
N TYR A 436 -14.93 -24.60 -10.76
CA TYR A 436 -14.66 -24.82 -9.35
C TYR A 436 -13.79 -26.06 -9.09
N ALA A 437 -14.05 -27.16 -9.83
CA ALA A 437 -13.28 -28.39 -9.71
C ALA A 437 -11.79 -28.20 -10.00
N SER A 438 -11.45 -27.45 -11.07
CA SER A 438 -10.06 -27.22 -11.43
C SER A 438 -9.29 -26.45 -10.35
N ARG A 439 -9.91 -25.49 -9.68
CA ARG A 439 -9.30 -24.72 -8.60
C ARG A 439 -9.21 -25.52 -7.31
N ALA A 440 -10.18 -26.39 -7.04
CA ALA A 440 -10.16 -27.29 -5.91
C ALA A 440 -8.99 -28.29 -6.02
N VAL A 441 -8.87 -28.99 -7.13
CA VAL A 441 -7.73 -29.91 -7.35
C VAL A 441 -6.41 -29.18 -7.57
N GLY A 442 -6.45 -27.89 -7.87
CA GLY A 442 -5.30 -26.97 -7.96
C GLY A 442 -4.74 -26.53 -6.61
N GLY A 443 -5.33 -26.96 -5.48
CA GLY A 443 -4.80 -26.83 -4.13
C GLY A 443 -5.20 -25.55 -3.39
N ALA A 444 -6.17 -24.74 -3.89
CA ALA A 444 -6.68 -23.58 -3.16
C ALA A 444 -7.27 -23.99 -1.79
N GLY A 445 -7.00 -23.19 -0.74
CA GLY A 445 -7.51 -23.48 0.61
C GLY A 445 -9.02 -23.23 0.75
N LEU A 446 -9.52 -22.16 0.12
CA LEU A 446 -10.92 -21.78 0.14
C LEU A 446 -11.35 -21.28 -1.24
N ILE A 447 -12.54 -21.67 -1.68
CA ILE A 447 -13.11 -21.28 -2.97
C ILE A 447 -14.47 -20.64 -2.73
N PHE A 448 -14.61 -19.39 -3.12
CA PHE A 448 -15.90 -18.71 -3.16
C PHE A 448 -16.63 -19.04 -4.47
N THR A 449 -17.92 -19.29 -4.36
CA THR A 449 -18.78 -19.26 -5.54
C THR A 449 -18.90 -17.85 -6.09
N GLU A 450 -19.27 -17.69 -7.33
CA GLU A 450 -19.80 -16.42 -7.84
C GLU A 450 -21.01 -15.98 -7.00
N MET A 451 -21.37 -14.68 -7.08
CA MET A 451 -22.57 -14.18 -6.45
C MET A 451 -23.78 -15.00 -6.88
N THR A 452 -24.28 -15.82 -5.98
CA THR A 452 -25.41 -16.70 -6.18
C THR A 452 -26.67 -16.03 -5.66
N CYS A 453 -27.72 -15.98 -6.47
CA CYS A 453 -28.91 -15.20 -6.20
C CYS A 453 -29.94 -15.99 -5.42
N PRO A 454 -30.54 -15.42 -4.32
CA PRO A 454 -31.58 -16.10 -3.54
C PRO A 454 -32.94 -16.13 -4.23
N ALA A 455 -33.16 -15.34 -5.30
CA ALA A 455 -34.39 -15.26 -6.06
C ALA A 455 -34.10 -14.91 -7.54
N ALA A 456 -35.07 -15.12 -8.41
CA ALA A 456 -34.90 -14.87 -9.85
C ALA A 456 -34.71 -13.39 -10.20
N ASP A 457 -35.37 -12.47 -9.46
CA ASP A 457 -35.23 -11.01 -9.59
C ASP A 457 -33.99 -10.44 -8.89
N ALA A 458 -33.24 -11.29 -8.17
CA ALA A 458 -31.98 -10.92 -7.52
C ALA A 458 -30.76 -10.95 -8.47
N ARG A 459 -30.93 -11.44 -9.72
CA ARG A 459 -29.83 -11.61 -10.69
C ARG A 459 -29.30 -10.29 -11.24
N ILE A 460 -28.00 -10.25 -11.53
CA ILE A 460 -27.38 -9.15 -12.30
C ILE A 460 -27.81 -9.31 -13.76
N THR A 461 -27.59 -10.50 -14.32
CA THR A 461 -27.86 -10.87 -15.72
C THR A 461 -28.63 -12.19 -15.75
N PRO A 462 -29.27 -12.55 -16.86
CA PRO A 462 -29.89 -13.88 -17.01
C PRO A 462 -28.95 -15.06 -16.76
N GLY A 463 -27.64 -14.87 -16.98
CA GLY A 463 -26.60 -15.89 -16.78
C GLY A 463 -26.09 -16.05 -15.34
N CYS A 464 -26.64 -15.34 -14.35
CA CYS A 464 -26.26 -15.53 -12.93
C CYS A 464 -26.75 -16.83 -12.36
N THR A 465 -25.96 -17.47 -11.50
CA THR A 465 -26.38 -18.63 -10.71
C THR A 465 -27.40 -18.25 -9.64
N GLY A 466 -28.22 -19.21 -9.25
CA GLY A 466 -29.25 -19.07 -8.23
C GLY A 466 -29.29 -20.22 -7.24
N LEU A 467 -30.05 -20.02 -6.16
CA LEU A 467 -30.33 -21.05 -5.17
C LEU A 467 -31.73 -20.90 -4.57
N TRP A 468 -32.76 -20.82 -5.42
CA TRP A 468 -34.16 -20.66 -5.00
C TRP A 468 -35.06 -21.87 -5.29
N ASN A 469 -34.53 -22.93 -5.98
CA ASN A 469 -35.29 -24.15 -6.25
C ASN A 469 -34.41 -25.41 -6.13
N ASP A 470 -35.06 -26.59 -6.23
CA ASP A 470 -34.40 -27.87 -6.02
C ASP A 470 -33.46 -28.29 -7.15
N THR A 471 -33.72 -27.84 -8.38
CA THR A 471 -32.85 -28.11 -9.53
C THR A 471 -31.48 -27.42 -9.32
N GLN A 472 -31.49 -26.17 -8.87
CA GLN A 472 -30.30 -25.43 -8.55
C GLN A 472 -29.57 -26.05 -7.34
N GLU A 473 -30.30 -26.47 -6.32
CA GLU A 473 -29.72 -27.17 -5.16
C GLU A 473 -29.01 -28.46 -5.56
N ALA A 474 -29.59 -29.25 -6.42
CA ALA A 474 -29.02 -30.51 -6.92
C ALA A 474 -27.74 -30.24 -7.77
N ALA A 475 -27.75 -29.19 -8.60
CA ALA A 475 -26.60 -28.80 -9.41
C ALA A 475 -25.42 -28.31 -8.57
N TRP A 476 -25.67 -27.46 -7.56
CA TRP A 476 -24.64 -27.02 -6.60
C TRP A 476 -24.09 -28.18 -5.77
N ARG A 477 -24.94 -29.13 -5.34
CA ARG A 477 -24.50 -30.30 -4.58
C ARG A 477 -23.47 -31.13 -5.35
N ARG A 478 -23.66 -31.34 -6.65
CA ARG A 478 -22.69 -32.04 -7.52
C ARG A 478 -21.31 -31.37 -7.49
N ILE A 479 -21.26 -30.04 -7.48
CA ILE A 479 -20.01 -29.27 -7.44
C ILE A 479 -19.31 -29.41 -6.10
N VAL A 480 -20.07 -29.25 -5.00
CA VAL A 480 -19.54 -29.33 -3.64
C VAL A 480 -19.04 -30.74 -3.33
N GLU A 481 -19.80 -31.77 -3.69
CA GLU A 481 -19.39 -33.17 -3.50
C GLU A 481 -18.12 -33.50 -4.28
N PHE A 482 -17.99 -33.02 -5.53
CA PHE A 482 -16.77 -33.23 -6.30
C PHE A 482 -15.54 -32.62 -5.60
N ALA A 483 -15.66 -31.37 -5.14
CA ALA A 483 -14.54 -30.70 -4.47
C ALA A 483 -14.16 -31.40 -3.16
N HIS A 484 -15.11 -31.80 -2.35
CA HIS A 484 -14.86 -32.51 -1.07
C HIS A 484 -14.24 -33.90 -1.27
N VAL A 485 -14.63 -34.63 -2.35
CA VAL A 485 -14.08 -35.97 -2.63
C VAL A 485 -12.66 -35.91 -3.20
N HIS A 486 -12.35 -34.87 -3.99
CA HIS A 486 -11.10 -34.83 -4.77
C HIS A 486 -10.08 -33.78 -4.31
N SER A 487 -10.38 -33.01 -3.24
CA SER A 487 -9.48 -31.99 -2.71
C SER A 487 -9.67 -31.76 -1.22
N GLU A 488 -8.79 -30.96 -0.62
CA GLU A 488 -8.94 -30.44 0.75
C GLU A 488 -9.57 -29.03 0.78
N ALA A 489 -9.90 -28.47 -0.38
CA ALA A 489 -10.47 -27.14 -0.51
C ALA A 489 -11.82 -27.05 0.21
N LYS A 490 -12.03 -25.92 0.90
CA LYS A 490 -13.32 -25.54 1.46
C LYS A 490 -14.10 -24.68 0.50
N LEU A 491 -15.41 -24.78 0.51
CA LEU A 491 -16.29 -24.02 -0.37
C LEU A 491 -17.16 -23.04 0.43
N CYS A 492 -17.11 -21.77 0.02
CA CYS A 492 -17.96 -20.70 0.53
C CYS A 492 -19.02 -20.34 -0.52
N LEU A 493 -20.29 -20.36 -0.16
CA LEU A 493 -21.35 -19.82 -0.97
C LEU A 493 -21.48 -18.31 -0.74
N GLN A 494 -21.29 -17.49 -1.77
CA GLN A 494 -21.60 -16.07 -1.70
C GLN A 494 -23.03 -15.83 -2.13
N LEU A 495 -23.91 -15.40 -1.21
CA LEU A 495 -25.29 -14.99 -1.49
C LEU A 495 -25.39 -13.49 -1.68
N GLY A 496 -26.05 -13.05 -2.74
CA GLY A 496 -26.23 -11.65 -3.07
C GLY A 496 -27.45 -11.34 -3.91
N HIS A 497 -27.90 -10.09 -3.85
CA HIS A 497 -29.01 -9.56 -4.65
C HIS A 497 -28.51 -8.32 -5.40
N ALA A 498 -28.64 -8.32 -6.72
CA ALA A 498 -28.09 -7.28 -7.58
C ALA A 498 -28.65 -5.86 -7.32
N GLY A 499 -29.90 -5.79 -6.82
CA GLY A 499 -30.52 -4.50 -6.52
C GLY A 499 -30.59 -3.61 -7.76
N ARG A 500 -30.14 -2.37 -7.62
CA ARG A 500 -30.16 -1.35 -8.69
C ARG A 500 -29.26 -1.64 -9.89
N LYS A 501 -28.41 -2.68 -9.81
CA LYS A 501 -27.51 -3.14 -10.88
C LYS A 501 -28.02 -4.44 -11.55
N GLY A 502 -29.28 -4.83 -11.29
CA GLY A 502 -29.92 -6.02 -11.88
C GLY A 502 -30.52 -5.77 -13.27
N ALA A 503 -31.00 -6.85 -13.88
CA ALA A 503 -31.67 -6.86 -15.18
C ALA A 503 -30.80 -6.27 -16.33
N THR A 504 -29.52 -6.65 -16.35
CA THR A 504 -28.55 -6.19 -17.36
C THR A 504 -28.15 -7.30 -18.34
N LYS A 505 -27.58 -6.92 -19.48
CA LYS A 505 -27.01 -7.84 -20.46
C LYS A 505 -25.83 -8.60 -19.86
N LEU A 506 -25.46 -9.73 -20.48
CA LEU A 506 -24.20 -10.40 -20.20
C LEU A 506 -23.03 -9.45 -20.43
N MET A 507 -21.96 -9.62 -19.65
CA MET A 507 -20.80 -8.71 -19.69
C MET A 507 -20.21 -8.52 -21.09
N TRP A 508 -20.13 -9.58 -21.89
CA TRP A 508 -19.59 -9.55 -23.27
C TRP A 508 -20.57 -9.04 -24.32
N ASP A 509 -21.89 -8.94 -23.99
CA ASP A 509 -22.91 -8.40 -24.87
C ASP A 509 -23.22 -6.92 -24.61
N GLY A 510 -22.59 -6.35 -23.57
CA GLY A 510 -22.73 -4.96 -23.15
C GLY A 510 -22.81 -4.85 -21.63
N ILE A 511 -21.65 -4.67 -21.00
CA ILE A 511 -21.56 -4.53 -19.53
C ILE A 511 -22.45 -3.40 -19.04
N ASP A 512 -23.21 -3.66 -17.98
CA ASP A 512 -24.11 -2.71 -17.28
C ASP A 512 -25.23 -2.10 -18.18
N GLN A 513 -25.43 -2.60 -19.40
CA GLN A 513 -26.53 -2.15 -20.27
C GLN A 513 -27.84 -2.86 -19.85
N PRO A 514 -28.97 -2.15 -19.73
CA PRO A 514 -30.26 -2.78 -19.47
C PRO A 514 -30.64 -3.83 -20.51
N LEU A 515 -31.35 -4.88 -20.07
CA LEU A 515 -31.92 -5.86 -20.98
C LEU A 515 -32.98 -5.18 -21.88
N PRO A 516 -32.90 -5.32 -23.22
CA PRO A 516 -33.89 -4.73 -24.13
C PRO A 516 -35.24 -5.41 -24.01
N GLU A 517 -35.25 -6.72 -23.71
CA GLU A 517 -36.45 -7.55 -23.56
C GLU A 517 -36.23 -8.56 -22.43
N GLY A 518 -37.31 -9.01 -21.76
CA GLY A 518 -37.23 -9.98 -20.70
C GLY A 518 -36.63 -9.48 -19.41
N GLY A 519 -36.43 -8.16 -19.25
CA GLY A 519 -35.99 -7.57 -17.99
C GLY A 519 -37.04 -7.67 -16.91
N TRP A 520 -36.58 -7.71 -15.67
CA TRP A 520 -37.44 -7.75 -14.46
C TRP A 520 -37.35 -6.43 -13.68
N PRO A 521 -38.39 -6.09 -12.89
CA PRO A 521 -38.35 -4.93 -12.00
C PRO A 521 -37.23 -5.05 -10.98
N ILE A 522 -36.48 -3.98 -10.78
CA ILE A 522 -35.39 -3.91 -9.80
C ILE A 522 -35.78 -3.05 -8.59
N ILE A 523 -35.17 -3.37 -7.45
CA ILE A 523 -35.42 -2.71 -6.16
C ILE A 523 -34.10 -2.21 -5.55
N SER A 524 -34.17 -1.19 -4.70
CA SER A 524 -32.98 -0.64 -4.00
C SER A 524 -33.42 0.07 -2.72
N ALA A 525 -32.45 0.52 -1.92
CA ALA A 525 -32.72 1.37 -0.75
C ALA A 525 -33.43 2.67 -1.15
N SER A 526 -33.05 3.26 -2.27
CA SER A 526 -33.65 4.48 -2.83
C SER A 526 -33.74 4.40 -4.34
N PRO A 527 -34.64 5.19 -4.99
CA PRO A 527 -34.89 5.12 -6.44
C PRO A 527 -33.80 5.85 -7.25
N ILE A 528 -32.53 5.48 -7.04
CA ILE A 528 -31.35 6.07 -7.71
C ILE A 528 -30.78 5.05 -8.69
N PRO A 529 -30.79 5.28 -10.02
CA PRO A 529 -30.21 4.37 -11.00
C PRO A 529 -28.66 4.35 -10.88
N TYR A 530 -28.01 3.27 -11.35
CA TYR A 530 -26.54 3.16 -11.33
C TYR A 530 -25.89 4.08 -12.36
N PHE A 531 -26.31 4.01 -13.62
CA PHE A 531 -25.98 4.95 -14.70
C PHE A 531 -27.22 5.74 -15.09
N PRO A 532 -27.08 6.89 -15.78
CA PRO A 532 -28.22 7.62 -16.31
C PRO A 532 -29.14 6.81 -17.24
N HIS A 533 -28.59 5.82 -17.93
CA HIS A 533 -29.32 4.92 -18.83
C HIS A 533 -29.80 3.63 -18.17
N SER A 534 -29.43 3.37 -16.91
CA SER A 534 -29.89 2.19 -16.17
C SER A 534 -31.37 2.29 -15.81
N GLN A 535 -32.05 1.15 -15.63
CA GLN A 535 -33.39 1.09 -15.09
C GLN A 535 -33.41 1.79 -13.71
N VAL A 536 -34.41 2.63 -13.47
CA VAL A 536 -34.61 3.25 -12.14
C VAL A 536 -35.20 2.19 -11.20
N PRO A 537 -34.51 1.86 -10.09
CA PRO A 537 -35.03 0.91 -9.12
C PRO A 537 -36.22 1.49 -8.34
N ARG A 538 -37.15 0.64 -7.95
CA ARG A 538 -38.16 0.99 -7.00
C ARG A 538 -37.59 0.98 -5.57
N GLU A 539 -37.90 1.99 -4.78
CA GLU A 539 -37.57 2.00 -3.35
C GLU A 539 -38.28 0.85 -2.63
N MET A 540 -37.55 0.11 -1.80
CA MET A 540 -38.08 -1.02 -1.04
C MET A 540 -39.05 -0.54 0.04
N ALA A 541 -40.23 -1.13 0.05
CA ALA A 541 -41.15 -1.07 1.19
C ALA A 541 -40.81 -2.18 2.22
N ARG A 542 -41.36 -2.10 3.42
CA ARG A 542 -41.14 -3.14 4.46
C ARG A 542 -41.46 -4.54 3.97
N ALA A 543 -42.54 -4.72 3.22
CA ALA A 543 -42.91 -6.01 2.64
C ALA A 543 -41.86 -6.57 1.66
N ASP A 544 -41.17 -5.71 0.90
CA ASP A 544 -40.06 -6.12 0.05
C ASP A 544 -38.86 -6.56 0.91
N MET A 545 -38.57 -5.83 1.99
CA MET A 545 -37.49 -6.16 2.91
C MET A 545 -37.75 -7.52 3.58
N ASP A 546 -38.97 -7.79 4.03
CA ASP A 546 -39.34 -9.07 4.61
C ASP A 546 -39.20 -10.21 3.60
N ARG A 547 -39.73 -10.05 2.38
CA ARG A 547 -39.61 -11.03 1.30
C ARG A 547 -38.16 -11.36 0.99
N VAL A 548 -37.33 -10.35 0.74
CA VAL A 548 -35.93 -10.54 0.40
C VAL A 548 -35.16 -11.20 1.55
N ARG A 549 -35.39 -10.80 2.80
CA ARG A 549 -34.79 -11.45 3.97
C ARG A 549 -35.13 -12.95 3.97
N ASP A 550 -36.41 -13.29 3.78
CA ASP A 550 -36.88 -14.67 3.82
C ASP A 550 -36.34 -15.50 2.64
N GLU A 551 -36.12 -14.89 1.47
CA GLU A 551 -35.44 -15.51 0.31
C GLU A 551 -33.95 -15.81 0.63
N PHE A 552 -33.23 -14.91 1.31
CA PHE A 552 -31.86 -15.19 1.79
C PHE A 552 -31.84 -16.33 2.81
N VAL A 553 -32.81 -16.40 3.74
CA VAL A 553 -32.93 -17.49 4.71
C VAL A 553 -33.20 -18.82 4.00
N ALA A 554 -34.12 -18.84 3.04
CA ALA A 554 -34.42 -20.05 2.25
C ALA A 554 -33.22 -20.58 1.48
N ALA A 555 -32.45 -19.67 0.83
CA ALA A 555 -31.19 -20.01 0.14
C ALA A 555 -30.13 -20.54 1.12
N THR A 556 -30.04 -19.95 2.33
CA THR A 556 -29.13 -20.41 3.38
C THR A 556 -29.45 -21.82 3.83
N LEU A 557 -30.74 -22.17 4.03
CA LEU A 557 -31.18 -23.53 4.37
C LEU A 557 -30.84 -24.54 3.27
N ARG A 558 -30.92 -24.14 2.00
CA ARG A 558 -30.48 -24.96 0.86
C ARG A 558 -28.94 -25.17 0.90
N ALA A 559 -28.20 -24.13 1.19
CA ALA A 559 -26.74 -24.22 1.36
C ALA A 559 -26.31 -25.20 2.46
N VAL A 560 -27.05 -25.24 3.57
CA VAL A 560 -26.87 -26.26 4.64
C VAL A 560 -27.06 -27.68 4.09
N ARG A 561 -28.12 -27.93 3.33
CA ARG A 561 -28.42 -29.25 2.76
C ARG A 561 -27.44 -29.69 1.68
N ILE A 562 -26.88 -28.74 0.94
CA ILE A 562 -25.83 -28.99 -0.06
C ILE A 562 -24.53 -29.42 0.64
N GLY A 563 -24.23 -28.83 1.79
CA GLY A 563 -23.02 -29.14 2.55
C GLY A 563 -21.90 -28.10 2.39
N PHE A 564 -22.17 -26.87 1.96
CA PHE A 564 -21.17 -25.80 1.95
C PHE A 564 -20.49 -25.65 3.30
N ASP A 565 -19.19 -25.33 3.30
CA ASP A 565 -18.36 -25.18 4.50
C ASP A 565 -18.53 -23.81 5.14
N MET A 566 -18.76 -22.78 4.32
CA MET A 566 -18.84 -21.36 4.70
C MET A 566 -19.92 -20.64 3.91
N LEU A 567 -20.44 -19.56 4.47
CA LEU A 567 -21.43 -18.68 3.84
C LEU A 567 -20.92 -17.25 3.84
N GLU A 568 -21.18 -16.50 2.78
CA GLU A 568 -20.90 -15.07 2.70
C GLU A 568 -22.13 -14.27 2.27
N LEU A 569 -22.40 -13.17 2.98
CA LEU A 569 -23.40 -12.18 2.57
C LEU A 569 -22.73 -11.06 1.77
N HIS A 570 -23.21 -10.82 0.56
CA HIS A 570 -22.67 -9.76 -0.30
C HIS A 570 -23.30 -8.40 0.02
N CYS A 571 -22.53 -7.54 0.70
CA CYS A 571 -22.90 -6.16 1.06
C CYS A 571 -21.98 -5.11 0.40
N ALA A 572 -21.46 -5.40 -0.81
CA ALA A 572 -20.50 -4.55 -1.52
C ALA A 572 -20.98 -4.15 -2.92
N HIS A 573 -20.17 -3.35 -3.63
CA HIS A 573 -20.23 -3.06 -5.07
C HIS A 573 -21.53 -2.40 -5.55
N GLY A 574 -22.24 -1.69 -4.66
CA GLY A 574 -23.48 -0.99 -5.01
C GLY A 574 -24.67 -1.92 -5.27
N TYR A 575 -24.58 -3.21 -4.91
CA TYR A 575 -25.68 -4.15 -4.93
C TYR A 575 -26.70 -3.83 -3.84
N LEU A 576 -27.77 -4.64 -3.71
CA LEU A 576 -28.92 -4.30 -2.88
C LEU A 576 -28.54 -3.87 -1.46
N LEU A 577 -27.81 -4.72 -0.72
CA LEU A 577 -27.47 -4.42 0.66
C LEU A 577 -26.42 -3.31 0.79
N ALA A 578 -25.50 -3.22 -0.15
CA ALA A 578 -24.57 -2.09 -0.24
C ALA A 578 -25.31 -0.76 -0.47
N SER A 579 -26.45 -0.78 -1.20
CA SER A 579 -27.23 0.43 -1.46
C SER A 579 -27.83 1.03 -0.19
N PHE A 580 -28.00 0.24 0.88
CA PHE A 580 -28.40 0.74 2.20
C PHE A 580 -27.21 1.38 2.94
N LEU A 581 -26.01 0.81 2.81
CA LEU A 581 -24.83 1.23 3.59
C LEU A 581 -24.29 2.59 3.16
N SER A 582 -24.17 2.83 1.85
CA SER A 582 -23.59 4.07 1.32
C SER A 582 -24.57 5.23 1.39
N PRO A 583 -24.15 6.40 1.90
CA PRO A 583 -24.97 7.62 1.88
C PRO A 583 -25.26 8.14 0.47
N LEU A 584 -24.42 7.75 -0.54
CA LEU A 584 -24.63 8.15 -1.94
C LEU A 584 -25.78 7.40 -2.61
N THR A 585 -26.22 6.29 -2.06
CA THR A 585 -27.27 5.41 -2.62
C THR A 585 -28.45 5.24 -1.69
N ASN A 586 -28.40 5.77 -0.47
CA ASN A 586 -29.45 5.72 0.53
C ASN A 586 -29.84 7.16 0.98
N ILE A 587 -30.87 7.69 0.35
CA ILE A 587 -31.45 8.99 0.69
C ILE A 587 -32.76 8.86 1.49
N ARG A 588 -33.02 7.70 2.11
CA ARG A 588 -34.20 7.45 2.93
C ARG A 588 -34.24 8.36 4.15
N THR A 589 -35.44 8.73 4.53
CA THR A 589 -35.70 9.56 5.71
C THR A 589 -36.37 8.80 6.87
N ASP A 590 -36.58 7.48 6.67
CA ASP A 590 -37.10 6.56 7.69
C ASP A 590 -35.96 5.93 8.53
N GLU A 591 -36.31 4.94 9.34
CA GLU A 591 -35.38 4.23 10.24
C GLU A 591 -34.26 3.43 9.53
N TYR A 592 -34.24 3.38 8.19
CA TYR A 592 -33.24 2.70 7.36
C TYR A 592 -32.30 3.69 6.65
N GLY A 593 -32.44 4.99 6.86
CA GLY A 593 -31.64 6.04 6.22
C GLY A 593 -30.99 7.01 7.20
N GLY A 594 -30.16 7.90 6.70
CA GLY A 594 -29.45 8.93 7.47
C GLY A 594 -28.20 8.39 8.19
N THR A 595 -28.21 8.20 9.49
CA THR A 595 -27.04 7.78 10.27
C THR A 595 -26.56 6.37 9.87
N ILE A 596 -25.27 6.09 10.11
CA ILE A 596 -24.70 4.76 9.80
C ILE A 596 -25.44 3.64 10.55
N ALA A 597 -25.88 3.88 11.77
CA ALA A 597 -26.67 2.93 12.56
C ALA A 597 -27.99 2.56 11.88
N ASN A 598 -28.68 3.53 11.29
CA ASN A 598 -29.90 3.30 10.52
C ASN A 598 -29.61 2.60 9.19
N ARG A 599 -28.58 3.02 8.47
CA ARG A 599 -28.16 2.42 7.19
C ARG A 599 -27.74 0.95 7.35
N LEU A 600 -27.19 0.58 8.50
CA LEU A 600 -26.83 -0.79 8.88
C LEU A 600 -28.04 -1.68 9.24
N ARG A 601 -29.17 -1.10 9.64
CA ARG A 601 -30.31 -1.83 10.21
C ARG A 601 -30.78 -3.00 9.32
N TYR A 602 -31.05 -2.73 8.05
CA TYR A 602 -31.55 -3.78 7.15
C TYR A 602 -30.47 -4.81 6.75
N PRO A 603 -29.26 -4.44 6.36
CA PRO A 603 -28.19 -5.41 6.13
C PRO A 603 -27.92 -6.34 7.33
N LEU A 604 -27.95 -5.81 8.55
CA LEU A 604 -27.79 -6.61 9.78
C LEU A 604 -29.01 -7.51 10.06
N GLU A 605 -30.23 -7.06 9.73
CA GLU A 605 -31.44 -7.89 9.84
C GLU A 605 -31.33 -9.13 8.94
N VAL A 606 -30.92 -8.95 7.69
CA VAL A 606 -30.67 -10.07 6.75
C VAL A 606 -29.57 -11.00 7.30
N PHE A 607 -28.42 -10.41 7.69
CA PHE A 607 -27.29 -11.19 8.20
C PHE A 607 -27.66 -12.04 9.42
N ARG A 608 -28.34 -11.45 10.40
CA ARG A 608 -28.77 -12.15 11.62
C ARG A 608 -29.76 -13.28 11.31
N ALA A 609 -30.72 -13.03 10.43
CA ALA A 609 -31.70 -14.05 10.02
C ALA A 609 -31.03 -15.26 9.32
N MET A 610 -30.01 -15.00 8.47
CA MET A 610 -29.21 -16.05 7.86
C MET A 610 -28.34 -16.77 8.92
N ARG A 611 -27.70 -16.02 9.84
CA ARG A 611 -26.85 -16.58 10.91
C ARG A 611 -27.60 -17.51 11.82
N GLU A 612 -28.86 -17.19 12.10
CA GLU A 612 -29.75 -18.00 12.99
C GLU A 612 -29.98 -19.41 12.44
N VAL A 613 -30.12 -19.58 11.13
CA VAL A 613 -30.37 -20.87 10.48
C VAL A 613 -29.07 -21.55 9.97
N TRP A 614 -27.94 -20.83 9.91
CA TRP A 614 -26.65 -21.39 9.53
C TRP A 614 -25.99 -22.10 10.71
N PRO A 615 -25.43 -23.34 10.55
CA PRO A 615 -24.88 -24.10 11.66
C PRO A 615 -23.86 -23.32 12.48
N ALA A 616 -23.97 -23.34 13.81
CA ALA A 616 -23.13 -22.54 14.71
C ALA A 616 -21.62 -22.83 14.56
N GLY A 617 -21.24 -24.07 14.23
CA GLY A 617 -19.85 -24.46 13.99
C GLY A 617 -19.28 -24.05 12.64
N LYS A 618 -20.12 -23.59 11.69
CA LYS A 618 -19.67 -23.15 10.37
C LYS A 618 -19.52 -21.63 10.33
N PRO A 619 -18.43 -21.10 9.74
CA PRO A 619 -18.19 -19.66 9.65
C PRO A 619 -19.14 -18.96 8.67
N MET A 620 -19.33 -17.67 8.90
CA MET A 620 -20.07 -16.78 8.02
C MET A 620 -19.32 -15.45 7.88
N SER A 621 -19.12 -14.99 6.65
CA SER A 621 -18.48 -13.72 6.32
C SER A 621 -19.45 -12.70 5.73
N VAL A 622 -18.96 -11.48 5.64
CA VAL A 622 -19.61 -10.40 4.91
C VAL A 622 -18.60 -9.74 3.97
N ARG A 623 -19.00 -9.52 2.72
CA ARG A 623 -18.21 -8.71 1.78
C ARG A 623 -18.72 -7.28 1.78
N ILE A 624 -17.81 -6.31 1.97
CA ILE A 624 -18.13 -4.87 1.99
C ILE A 624 -17.32 -4.07 0.98
N SER A 625 -17.85 -2.93 0.53
CA SER A 625 -17.06 -1.87 -0.09
C SER A 625 -16.60 -0.90 1.00
N ALA A 626 -15.34 -0.98 1.37
CA ALA A 626 -14.78 -0.21 2.48
C ALA A 626 -14.72 1.32 2.21
N THR A 627 -14.76 1.71 0.95
CA THR A 627 -14.88 3.10 0.49
C THR A 627 -15.60 3.13 -0.85
N ASP A 628 -16.30 4.22 -1.13
CA ASP A 628 -17.00 4.42 -2.39
C ASP A 628 -16.12 5.07 -3.48
N TRP A 629 -14.92 5.58 -3.13
CA TRP A 629 -14.05 6.35 -4.01
C TRP A 629 -14.73 7.59 -4.62
N ALA A 630 -15.68 8.17 -3.92
CA ALA A 630 -16.45 9.34 -4.31
C ALA A 630 -16.67 10.24 -3.10
N GLU A 631 -16.73 11.56 -3.35
CA GLU A 631 -16.99 12.55 -2.31
C GLU A 631 -18.37 12.31 -1.69
N GLY A 632 -18.46 12.44 -0.37
CA GLY A 632 -19.69 12.18 0.38
C GLY A 632 -20.04 10.70 0.54
N GLY A 633 -19.17 9.77 0.12
CA GLY A 633 -19.30 8.33 0.35
C GLY A 633 -18.96 7.88 1.76
N LEU A 634 -18.80 6.58 1.96
CA LEU A 634 -18.41 5.97 3.24
C LEU A 634 -17.07 6.51 3.73
N SER A 635 -17.03 7.02 4.96
CA SER A 635 -15.81 7.41 5.67
C SER A 635 -15.08 6.19 6.25
N GLU A 636 -13.84 6.38 6.74
CA GLU A 636 -13.10 5.33 7.46
C GLU A 636 -13.81 4.95 8.76
N GLU A 637 -14.41 5.92 9.48
CA GLU A 637 -15.20 5.68 10.67
C GLU A 637 -16.45 4.86 10.36
N ASP A 638 -17.17 5.19 9.27
CA ASP A 638 -18.33 4.42 8.81
C ASP A 638 -17.92 2.98 8.50
N CYS A 639 -16.79 2.79 7.79
CA CYS A 639 -16.27 1.47 7.45
C CYS A 639 -15.96 0.63 8.70
N LEU A 640 -15.29 1.21 9.70
CA LEU A 640 -15.01 0.53 10.98
C LEU A 640 -16.29 0.23 11.75
N ALA A 641 -17.27 1.13 11.72
CA ALA A 641 -18.59 0.90 12.35
C ALA A 641 -19.33 -0.27 11.69
N VAL A 642 -19.30 -0.36 10.35
CA VAL A 642 -19.85 -1.49 9.59
C VAL A 642 -19.18 -2.80 9.99
N ALA A 643 -17.84 -2.85 10.00
CA ALA A 643 -17.09 -4.06 10.33
C ALA A 643 -17.40 -4.55 11.76
N ARG A 644 -17.39 -3.63 12.74
CA ARG A 644 -17.72 -3.95 14.14
C ARG A 644 -19.14 -4.45 14.30
N ALA A 645 -20.11 -3.81 13.64
CA ALA A 645 -21.52 -4.21 13.72
C ALA A 645 -21.77 -5.62 13.15
N PHE A 646 -21.11 -5.99 12.06
CA PHE A 646 -21.17 -7.35 11.53
C PHE A 646 -20.45 -8.36 12.44
N ALA A 647 -19.30 -8.00 13.02
CA ALA A 647 -18.62 -8.84 14.00
C ALA A 647 -19.51 -9.13 15.22
N GLU A 648 -20.16 -8.11 15.77
CA GLU A 648 -21.14 -8.25 16.87
C GLU A 648 -22.37 -9.09 16.47
N ALA A 649 -22.75 -9.04 15.20
CA ALA A 649 -23.83 -9.87 14.66
C ALA A 649 -23.41 -11.33 14.41
N GLY A 650 -22.13 -11.68 14.59
CA GLY A 650 -21.59 -13.03 14.47
C GLY A 650 -20.90 -13.34 13.16
N ALA A 651 -20.42 -12.31 12.43
CA ALA A 651 -19.49 -12.50 11.33
C ALA A 651 -18.12 -12.94 11.85
N ASP A 652 -17.50 -13.86 11.15
CA ASP A 652 -16.19 -14.43 11.49
C ASP A 652 -15.06 -13.85 10.65
N LEU A 653 -15.40 -13.24 9.51
CA LEU A 653 -14.46 -12.68 8.53
C LEU A 653 -15.13 -11.53 7.77
N VAL A 654 -14.35 -10.51 7.44
CA VAL A 654 -14.73 -9.47 6.48
C VAL A 654 -13.92 -9.65 5.20
N ASP A 655 -14.60 -9.88 4.07
CA ASP A 655 -14.01 -9.80 2.73
C ASP A 655 -14.01 -8.33 2.28
N VAL A 656 -12.80 -7.75 2.20
CA VAL A 656 -12.62 -6.31 2.04
C VAL A 656 -12.40 -5.95 0.58
N SER A 657 -13.44 -5.38 -0.03
CA SER A 657 -13.40 -4.78 -1.36
C SER A 657 -13.60 -3.26 -1.28
N THR A 658 -13.65 -2.58 -2.42
CA THR A 658 -13.89 -1.12 -2.50
C THR A 658 -14.64 -0.74 -3.77
N GLY A 659 -15.36 0.39 -3.72
CA GLY A 659 -15.96 1.02 -4.88
C GLY A 659 -17.12 0.26 -5.50
N GLN A 660 -17.35 0.55 -6.78
CA GLN A 660 -18.46 0.01 -7.58
C GLN A 660 -19.86 0.45 -7.08
N THR A 661 -19.91 1.36 -6.12
CA THR A 661 -21.16 1.86 -5.52
C THR A 661 -21.82 2.89 -6.43
N VAL A 662 -21.05 3.79 -7.01
CA VAL A 662 -21.50 4.83 -7.95
C VAL A 662 -20.65 4.80 -9.22
N ALA A 663 -21.23 5.30 -10.31
CA ALA A 663 -20.60 5.22 -11.64
C ALA A 663 -19.42 6.20 -11.81
N ASP A 664 -19.44 7.32 -11.10
CA ASP A 664 -18.44 8.39 -11.12
C ASP A 664 -17.33 8.20 -10.06
N ALA A 665 -17.25 7.03 -9.44
CA ALA A 665 -16.17 6.68 -8.54
C ALA A 665 -14.80 6.80 -9.22
N SER A 666 -13.81 7.33 -8.50
CA SER A 666 -12.45 7.56 -8.99
C SER A 666 -11.40 6.76 -8.20
N PRO A 667 -11.37 5.43 -8.31
CA PRO A 667 -10.44 4.60 -7.56
C PRO A 667 -9.00 4.80 -8.01
N VAL A 668 -8.09 4.89 -7.04
CA VAL A 668 -6.64 4.92 -7.31
C VAL A 668 -6.14 3.49 -7.43
N TYR A 669 -6.12 2.97 -8.64
CA TYR A 669 -5.63 1.61 -8.92
C TYR A 669 -4.13 1.50 -8.75
N GLY A 670 -3.66 0.31 -8.34
CA GLY A 670 -2.26 -0.01 -8.18
C GLY A 670 -2.11 -1.38 -7.54
N ARG A 671 -0.87 -1.83 -7.33
CA ARG A 671 -0.58 -3.09 -6.65
C ARG A 671 -1.14 -3.06 -5.23
N MET A 672 -1.99 -4.06 -4.87
CA MET A 672 -2.57 -4.19 -3.53
C MET A 672 -3.35 -2.92 -3.09
N TYR A 673 -4.09 -2.30 -4.01
CA TYR A 673 -4.71 -0.98 -3.77
C TYR A 673 -5.82 -1.00 -2.71
N GLN A 674 -6.45 -2.15 -2.45
CA GLN A 674 -7.48 -2.30 -1.41
C GLN A 674 -6.94 -2.74 -0.04
N LEU A 675 -5.65 -3.11 0.04
CA LEU A 675 -5.02 -3.60 1.25
C LEU A 675 -5.08 -2.65 2.46
N PRO A 676 -5.00 -1.30 2.32
CA PRO A 676 -5.08 -0.39 3.47
C PRO A 676 -6.36 -0.55 4.31
N TRP A 677 -7.50 -0.84 3.67
CA TRP A 677 -8.77 -1.03 4.37
C TRP A 677 -8.84 -2.39 5.07
N SER A 678 -8.30 -3.45 4.46
CA SER A 678 -8.17 -4.76 5.13
C SER A 678 -7.30 -4.65 6.38
N ASP A 679 -6.17 -3.96 6.27
CA ASP A 679 -5.26 -3.65 7.37
C ASP A 679 -5.98 -2.89 8.52
N MET A 680 -6.71 -1.83 8.18
CA MET A 680 -7.48 -1.02 9.11
C MET A 680 -8.55 -1.86 9.84
N ILE A 681 -9.38 -2.58 9.10
CA ILE A 681 -10.46 -3.40 9.69
C ILE A 681 -9.87 -4.48 10.60
N ARG A 682 -8.84 -5.20 10.13
CA ARG A 682 -8.21 -6.26 10.91
C ARG A 682 -7.67 -5.76 12.24
N ASN A 683 -6.94 -4.67 12.22
CA ASN A 683 -6.15 -4.21 13.35
C ASN A 683 -6.88 -3.20 14.26
N GLU A 684 -7.97 -2.57 13.79
CA GLU A 684 -8.76 -1.62 14.60
C GLU A 684 -10.17 -2.11 14.94
N ALA A 685 -10.80 -2.89 14.07
CA ALA A 685 -12.08 -3.54 14.42
C ALA A 685 -11.88 -4.89 15.09
N GLY A 686 -10.69 -5.51 14.98
CA GLY A 686 -10.35 -6.75 15.68
C GLY A 686 -11.05 -8.00 15.12
N ILE A 687 -11.46 -7.97 13.85
CA ILE A 687 -12.05 -9.10 13.14
C ILE A 687 -11.11 -9.59 12.04
N ALA A 688 -11.08 -10.91 11.81
CA ALA A 688 -10.30 -11.47 10.71
C ALA A 688 -10.70 -10.86 9.35
N THR A 689 -9.72 -10.66 8.47
CA THR A 689 -9.99 -10.10 7.14
C THR A 689 -9.42 -10.95 6.02
N MET A 690 -10.09 -10.88 4.89
CA MET A 690 -9.62 -11.34 3.60
C MET A 690 -9.44 -10.12 2.69
N CYS A 691 -8.24 -9.96 2.13
CA CYS A 691 -7.98 -8.87 1.20
C CYS A 691 -8.00 -9.35 -0.25
N VAL A 692 -8.40 -8.45 -1.15
CA VAL A 692 -8.39 -8.63 -2.59
C VAL A 692 -7.93 -7.32 -3.24
N GLY A 693 -7.60 -7.31 -4.51
CA GLY A 693 -7.33 -6.09 -5.28
C GLY A 693 -5.90 -6.00 -5.83
N ASN A 694 -5.75 -6.41 -7.08
CA ASN A 694 -4.49 -6.41 -7.83
C ASN A 694 -3.33 -7.09 -7.09
N ILE A 695 -3.61 -8.25 -6.47
CA ILE A 695 -2.64 -9.18 -5.90
C ILE A 695 -2.44 -10.29 -6.93
N THR A 696 -1.20 -10.48 -7.40
CA THR A 696 -0.94 -11.31 -8.59
C THR A 696 0.14 -12.36 -8.40
N THR A 697 0.94 -12.29 -7.34
CA THR A 697 2.09 -13.16 -7.11
C THR A 697 2.08 -13.79 -5.71
N PRO A 698 2.68 -14.99 -5.55
CA PRO A 698 2.87 -15.61 -4.24
C PRO A 698 3.67 -14.74 -3.26
N ASP A 699 4.66 -14.00 -3.76
CA ASP A 699 5.44 -13.03 -3.01
C ASP A 699 4.58 -11.96 -2.31
N GLN A 700 3.59 -11.41 -3.05
CA GLN A 700 2.64 -10.44 -2.48
C GLN A 700 1.77 -11.07 -1.40
N VAL A 701 1.31 -12.31 -1.60
CA VAL A 701 0.52 -13.05 -0.61
C VAL A 701 1.30 -13.22 0.70
N ASN A 702 2.55 -13.70 0.63
CA ASN A 702 3.39 -13.85 1.81
C ASN A 702 3.70 -12.51 2.49
N THR A 703 3.97 -11.47 1.70
CA THR A 703 4.24 -10.11 2.23
C THR A 703 3.05 -9.59 3.03
N ILE A 704 1.83 -9.72 2.51
CA ILE A 704 0.59 -9.27 3.18
C ILE A 704 0.37 -10.00 4.50
N LEU A 705 0.47 -11.33 4.47
CA LEU A 705 0.22 -12.18 5.63
C LEU A 705 1.28 -11.98 6.72
N ALA A 706 2.56 -11.99 6.36
CA ALA A 706 3.67 -11.78 7.29
C ALA A 706 3.59 -10.41 7.98
N ALA A 707 3.23 -9.37 7.24
CA ALA A 707 3.04 -8.03 7.78
C ALA A 707 1.75 -7.86 8.61
N GLY A 708 0.91 -8.90 8.73
CA GLY A 708 -0.33 -8.87 9.53
C GLY A 708 -1.41 -7.93 9.00
N ARG A 709 -1.45 -7.75 7.67
CA ARG A 709 -2.38 -6.83 7.02
C ARG A 709 -3.67 -7.48 6.54
N ALA A 710 -3.72 -8.81 6.53
CA ALA A 710 -4.88 -9.66 6.30
C ALA A 710 -4.61 -11.05 6.88
N ASP A 711 -5.65 -11.86 7.07
CA ASP A 711 -5.56 -13.26 7.50
C ASP A 711 -5.66 -14.23 6.33
N LEU A 712 -6.40 -13.86 5.30
CA LEU A 712 -6.57 -14.58 4.04
C LEU A 712 -6.34 -13.64 2.86
N VAL A 713 -5.93 -14.21 1.72
CA VAL A 713 -5.70 -13.45 0.49
C VAL A 713 -6.49 -14.05 -0.66
N ALA A 714 -7.43 -13.27 -1.19
CA ALA A 714 -8.26 -13.64 -2.33
C ALA A 714 -7.65 -13.18 -3.65
N LEU A 715 -7.57 -14.11 -4.59
CA LEU A 715 -7.03 -13.91 -5.93
C LEU A 715 -8.13 -14.17 -6.95
N ALA A 716 -8.40 -13.18 -7.82
CA ALA A 716 -9.40 -13.31 -8.89
C ALA A 716 -8.72 -13.68 -10.23
N ARG A 717 -8.22 -12.68 -10.95
CA ARG A 717 -7.61 -12.85 -12.28
C ARG A 717 -6.48 -13.88 -12.36
N PRO A 718 -5.59 -14.03 -11.34
CA PRO A 718 -4.60 -15.09 -11.35
C PRO A 718 -5.23 -16.50 -11.44
N HIS A 719 -6.33 -16.75 -10.72
CA HIS A 719 -7.04 -18.02 -10.80
C HIS A 719 -7.85 -18.22 -12.10
N LEU A 720 -8.17 -17.17 -12.86
CA LEU A 720 -8.77 -17.31 -14.18
C LEU A 720 -7.77 -17.85 -15.19
N THR A 721 -6.51 -17.41 -15.11
CA THR A 721 -5.45 -17.80 -16.04
C THR A 721 -4.67 -19.03 -15.58
N ASN A 722 -4.59 -19.28 -14.24
CA ASN A 722 -3.90 -20.42 -13.66
C ASN A 722 -4.74 -21.05 -12.52
N PRO A 723 -5.61 -22.02 -12.82
CA PRO A 723 -6.38 -22.73 -11.80
C PRO A 723 -5.52 -23.41 -10.72
N SER A 724 -4.28 -23.82 -11.08
CA SER A 724 -3.32 -24.47 -10.20
C SER A 724 -2.34 -23.47 -9.55
N PHE A 725 -2.72 -22.21 -9.39
CA PHE A 725 -1.86 -21.17 -8.80
C PHE A 725 -1.22 -21.62 -7.48
N THR A 726 -1.99 -22.27 -6.61
CA THR A 726 -1.51 -22.76 -5.31
C THR A 726 -0.42 -23.83 -5.45
N LEU A 727 -0.57 -24.78 -6.38
CA LEU A 727 0.46 -25.79 -6.65
C LEU A 727 1.74 -25.18 -7.22
N HIS A 728 1.63 -24.18 -8.11
CA HIS A 728 2.79 -23.47 -8.63
C HIS A 728 3.49 -22.64 -7.54
N ALA A 729 2.74 -21.97 -6.68
CA ALA A 729 3.30 -21.26 -5.54
C ALA A 729 3.98 -22.21 -4.55
N ALA A 730 3.40 -23.38 -4.29
CA ALA A 730 4.01 -24.41 -3.45
C ALA A 730 5.36 -24.88 -4.04
N ALA A 731 5.40 -25.10 -5.34
CA ALA A 731 6.63 -25.48 -6.03
C ALA A 731 7.69 -24.39 -5.97
N GLN A 732 7.31 -23.11 -6.11
CA GLN A 732 8.20 -21.95 -5.98
C GLN A 732 8.91 -21.92 -4.61
N TYR A 733 8.19 -22.24 -3.53
CA TYR A 733 8.74 -22.22 -2.16
C TYR A 733 9.14 -23.59 -1.63
N GLY A 734 9.14 -24.63 -2.47
CA GLY A 734 9.57 -25.99 -2.10
C GLY A 734 8.63 -26.72 -1.14
N VAL A 735 7.37 -26.28 -1.04
CA VAL A 735 6.33 -26.92 -0.20
C VAL A 735 5.77 -28.14 -0.91
N ARG A 736 5.95 -29.33 -0.32
CA ARG A 736 5.66 -30.61 -0.98
C ARG A 736 4.33 -31.25 -0.59
N ASP A 737 3.79 -30.90 0.55
CA ASP A 737 2.64 -31.57 1.17
C ASP A 737 1.28 -30.93 0.86
N ILE A 738 1.22 -30.05 -0.17
CA ILE A 738 -0.08 -29.59 -0.68
C ILE A 738 -0.82 -30.76 -1.31
N ALA A 739 -2.07 -30.96 -0.89
CA ALA A 739 -2.91 -32.03 -1.42
C ALA A 739 -3.10 -31.92 -2.93
N CYS A 740 -3.02 -33.05 -3.60
CA CYS A 740 -3.20 -33.18 -5.04
C CYS A 740 -3.83 -34.53 -5.34
N PRO A 741 -4.78 -34.63 -6.26
CA PRO A 741 -5.37 -35.90 -6.65
C PRO A 741 -4.30 -36.89 -7.14
N PRO A 742 -4.44 -38.19 -6.85
CA PRO A 742 -3.46 -39.21 -7.26
C PRO A 742 -3.12 -39.17 -8.76
N GLN A 743 -4.07 -38.82 -9.59
CA GLN A 743 -3.91 -38.70 -11.05
C GLN A 743 -2.91 -37.62 -11.46
N TYR A 744 -2.65 -36.61 -10.58
CA TYR A 744 -1.78 -35.47 -10.86
C TYR A 744 -0.41 -35.55 -10.17
N LEU A 745 -0.13 -36.59 -9.37
CA LEU A 745 1.11 -36.71 -8.60
C LEU A 745 2.37 -36.62 -9.46
N TRP A 746 2.40 -37.29 -10.63
CA TRP A 746 3.52 -37.20 -11.57
C TRP A 746 3.78 -35.78 -12.07
N GLY A 747 2.70 -35.03 -12.34
CA GLY A 747 2.77 -33.63 -12.72
C GLY A 747 3.29 -32.76 -11.59
N LYS A 748 2.78 -32.93 -10.38
CA LYS A 748 3.23 -32.22 -9.16
C LYS A 748 4.71 -32.45 -8.89
N ASP A 749 5.18 -33.71 -8.96
CA ASP A 749 6.60 -34.04 -8.74
C ASP A 749 7.52 -33.43 -9.81
N ALA A 750 7.09 -33.42 -11.05
CA ALA A 750 7.81 -32.74 -12.14
C ALA A 750 7.87 -31.23 -11.93
N LEU A 751 6.75 -30.61 -11.53
CA LEU A 751 6.65 -29.18 -11.23
C LEU A 751 7.63 -28.79 -10.10
N LEU A 752 7.65 -29.52 -8.99
CA LEU A 752 8.57 -29.30 -7.87
C LEU A 752 10.04 -29.36 -8.28
N ARG A 753 10.42 -30.38 -9.09
CA ARG A 753 11.81 -30.50 -9.58
C ARG A 753 12.21 -29.37 -10.51
N ASN A 754 11.34 -28.98 -11.42
CA ASN A 754 11.61 -27.89 -12.38
C ASN A 754 11.70 -26.53 -11.69
N ALA A 755 10.76 -26.24 -10.81
CA ALA A 755 10.76 -24.99 -10.04
C ALA A 755 12.04 -24.84 -9.19
N ALA A 756 12.52 -25.93 -8.58
CA ALA A 756 13.77 -25.90 -7.80
C ALA A 756 15.00 -25.54 -8.67
N ARG A 757 15.06 -26.02 -9.93
CA ARG A 757 16.12 -25.64 -10.87
C ARG A 757 16.01 -24.19 -11.29
N GLU A 758 14.82 -23.76 -11.71
CA GLU A 758 14.57 -22.36 -12.11
C GLU A 758 14.90 -21.38 -10.98
N GLN A 759 14.54 -21.69 -9.74
CA GLN A 759 14.87 -20.86 -8.58
C GLN A 759 16.38 -20.78 -8.32
N ALA A 760 17.10 -21.89 -8.47
CA ALA A 760 18.55 -21.89 -8.34
C ALA A 760 19.22 -21.00 -9.41
N ASP A 761 18.80 -21.15 -10.68
CA ASP A 761 19.31 -20.37 -11.80
C ASP A 761 19.00 -18.86 -11.63
N LEU A 762 17.76 -18.53 -11.25
CA LEU A 762 17.36 -17.15 -11.00
C LEU A 762 18.11 -16.52 -9.81
N LYS A 763 18.35 -17.28 -8.74
CA LYS A 763 19.13 -16.81 -7.60
C LYS A 763 20.56 -16.48 -8.01
N GLU A 764 21.19 -17.33 -8.81
CA GLU A 764 22.54 -17.10 -9.33
C GLU A 764 22.60 -15.84 -10.22
N LEU A 765 21.64 -15.68 -11.14
CA LEU A 765 21.54 -14.50 -12.01
C LEU A 765 21.31 -13.22 -11.22
N ARG A 766 20.43 -13.25 -10.23
CA ARG A 766 20.15 -12.09 -9.36
C ARG A 766 21.34 -11.70 -8.49
N LEU A 767 22.11 -12.67 -8.00
CA LEU A 767 23.34 -12.40 -7.26
C LEU A 767 24.41 -11.76 -8.15
N LYS A 768 24.53 -12.20 -9.39
CA LYS A 768 25.45 -11.62 -10.39
C LYS A 768 25.02 -10.21 -10.82
N ALA A 769 23.72 -9.92 -10.82
CA ALA A 769 23.14 -8.64 -11.20
C ALA A 769 23.02 -7.63 -10.02
N ARG A 770 23.51 -7.98 -8.81
CA ARG A 770 23.54 -7.01 -7.70
C ARG A 770 24.35 -5.78 -8.13
N PRO A 771 23.82 -4.54 -7.89
CA PRO A 771 24.64 -3.34 -8.04
C PRO A 771 25.92 -3.51 -7.22
N ARG A 772 27.05 -3.09 -7.78
CA ARG A 772 28.30 -3.04 -7.00
C ARG A 772 28.07 -2.05 -5.86
N SER A 773 28.45 -2.44 -4.65
CA SER A 773 28.46 -1.51 -3.53
C SER A 773 29.35 -0.32 -3.88
N HIS A 774 28.85 0.90 -3.70
CA HIS A 774 29.66 2.11 -3.84
C HIS A 774 30.53 2.39 -2.61
N ALA A 775 30.47 1.52 -1.58
CA ALA A 775 31.38 1.58 -0.45
C ALA A 775 32.83 1.40 -0.96
N PRO A 776 33.78 2.24 -0.54
CA PRO A 776 35.18 2.07 -0.91
C PRO A 776 35.68 0.71 -0.44
N GLU A 777 36.47 0.02 -1.27
CA GLU A 777 37.17 -1.19 -0.83
C GLU A 777 38.07 -0.84 0.37
N ALA A 778 38.21 -1.76 1.32
CA ALA A 778 38.95 -1.55 2.57
C ALA A 778 40.41 -1.08 2.36
N GLN A 779 40.94 -1.21 1.13
CA GLN A 779 42.27 -0.72 0.74
C GLN A 779 42.30 0.78 0.39
N ASP A 780 41.15 1.41 0.09
CA ASP A 780 41.04 2.82 -0.32
C ASP A 780 40.66 3.77 0.84
N LEU A 781 40.39 3.24 2.01
CA LEU A 781 40.15 4.07 3.20
C LEU A 781 41.50 4.68 3.64
N PRO A 782 41.60 6.01 3.79
CA PRO A 782 42.78 6.62 4.39
C PRO A 782 43.00 5.98 5.77
N ARG A 783 44.16 5.34 5.96
CA ARG A 783 44.56 4.87 7.31
C ARG A 783 44.46 6.07 8.23
N ALA A 784 43.68 5.94 9.30
CA ALA A 784 43.64 6.93 10.35
C ALA A 784 45.08 7.21 10.75
N ALA A 785 45.51 8.48 10.59
CA ALA A 785 46.80 8.91 11.10
C ALA A 785 46.74 8.73 12.63
N GLU A 786 47.67 7.90 13.15
CA GLU A 786 47.93 7.71 14.57
C GLU A 786 48.23 9.04 15.28
#